data_35c256403c2ad034b78255b47f3a354e
#
_entry.id   35c256403c2ad034b78255b47f3a354e
#
_cell.length_a   1.000
_cell.length_b   1.000
_cell.length_c   1.000
_cell.angle_alpha   90.00
_cell.angle_beta   90.00
_cell.angle_gamma   90.00
#
_symmetry.space_group_name_H-M   'P 1'
#
loop_
_entity.id
_entity.type
_entity.pdbx_description
1 polymer ?
#
loop_
_entity_poly.entity_id
_entity_poly.type
_entity_poly.pdbx_seq_one_letter_code
_entity_poly.pdbx_strand_id
1 'polypeptide(L)'
;MRNFILISFILLINVPDFYSQQDAIIWKKAQKLTSCLTTDQKIAQTCQVTLDALLKVDANGQVIKPIEIDQKKCEKLIEQQQIGSVLNVSTHTLTREVWNNLLNTIHSAYKNGKTVAPVLYGVDAIHGANYVVGGTLFPQEIGLAATWNPTLANKMGEITAYETRASGVPWNFSPVLDLGRQPLWSRFFETLGEDPLLASEMGAELVKGYQGTNPAESTRVAACMKHFVGYSLPRSGRDRTPAWIPERLMQELYLPSFKAAVDAGALTVMINSGDVNGTPGHINKYLITDLLKNKWGFKGLAVSDWEDVRMLHTVHKVAASQKDAIVMAINAGLDMSMVPYNGPHEEYLNLFKEAVSEKKISMKRLNDAVTRIIYVKLKLGLYEKQLTPWNEYPKFGSEEFKNAAKDAALESITLLKNENEVLPLKKSEKILLVGEAADNLIFHNGAWTHTWQGEDTSFNTKGAMTFRASLQKEFGQNLMFEKGYDLSSVNGWEACQIENKEKVLQNASQADKIIICLGEMPATEKPGDVKSLNLCEEQQELVKALQETGKPVILVLLFGKPHIIREIEPKSAAIINAYLPGDFGGDALTEIFVGKVNPSGKLPYTFPKYDGVIEYYDYVNSESKTNKLDAKPIDPQWPFGFGMSYTSYSYSNLKIENLGAEKFKASIDVKNTGPKAGKEVVQWYITDEYASITPANKKLRHFEKISLEPGQSKKLVFTIDSKDLQFVNSTNEWIYEQGAFTLKCGDQSVSFEMK
;
A
#
# COMPACT_ATOMS: atom_id res chain seq x y z
N MET A 1 62.37 -29.15 6.39
CA MET A 1 61.31 -28.36 5.74
C MET A 1 60.10 -28.39 6.69
N ARG A 2 59.93 -27.30 7.41
CA ARG A 2 58.81 -27.15 8.40
C ARG A 2 57.64 -26.47 7.67
N ASN A 3 56.52 -27.17 7.53
CA ASN A 3 55.26 -26.61 7.00
C ASN A 3 54.63 -25.72 8.07
N PHE A 4 54.50 -24.43 7.81
CA PHE A 4 53.64 -23.50 8.55
C PHE A 4 52.21 -23.63 8.01
N ILE A 5 51.32 -24.14 8.85
CA ILE A 5 49.86 -24.05 8.58
C ILE A 5 49.38 -22.70 9.12
N LEU A 6 49.01 -21.81 8.23
CA LEU A 6 48.37 -20.52 8.56
C LEU A 6 46.88 -20.81 8.83
N ILE A 7 46.47 -20.80 10.10
CA ILE A 7 45.04 -20.87 10.48
C ILE A 7 44.50 -19.44 10.42
N SER A 8 43.75 -19.13 9.38
CA SER A 8 42.99 -17.89 9.31
C SER A 8 41.73 -18.01 10.19
N PHE A 9 41.76 -17.35 11.34
CA PHE A 9 40.55 -17.13 12.14
C PHE A 9 39.66 -16.11 11.42
N ILE A 10 38.63 -16.58 10.73
CA ILE A 10 37.53 -15.71 10.28
C ILE A 10 36.65 -15.47 11.51
N LEU A 11 36.74 -14.27 12.08
CA LEU A 11 35.77 -13.80 13.07
C LEU A 11 34.40 -13.67 12.37
N LEU A 12 33.55 -14.65 12.59
CA LEU A 12 32.12 -14.53 12.30
C LEU A 12 31.52 -13.54 13.32
N ILE A 13 31.58 -12.26 13.01
CA ILE A 13 30.79 -11.26 13.72
C ILE A 13 29.32 -11.56 13.38
N ASN A 14 28.52 -11.88 14.40
CA ASN A 14 27.10 -12.08 14.25
C ASN A 14 26.48 -10.75 13.76
N VAL A 15 26.00 -10.71 12.51
CA VAL A 15 25.46 -9.52 11.87
C VAL A 15 24.36 -8.83 12.72
N PRO A 16 23.44 -9.55 13.40
CA PRO A 16 22.47 -8.93 14.31
C PRO A 16 23.09 -8.14 15.47
N ASP A 17 24.17 -8.61 16.05
CA ASP A 17 24.84 -7.92 17.18
C ASP A 17 25.51 -6.63 16.75
N PHE A 18 26.03 -6.57 15.53
CA PHE A 18 26.67 -5.36 15.00
C PHE A 18 25.64 -4.23 14.77
N TYR A 19 24.49 -4.51 14.16
CA TYR A 19 23.42 -3.53 13.97
C TYR A 19 22.84 -3.04 15.31
N SER A 20 22.65 -3.92 16.28
CA SER A 20 22.14 -3.55 17.60
C SER A 20 23.09 -2.61 18.35
N GLN A 21 24.40 -2.78 18.21
CA GLN A 21 25.43 -1.91 18.78
C GLN A 21 25.46 -0.54 18.10
N GLN A 22 25.37 -0.49 16.78
CA GLN A 22 25.34 0.77 16.03
C GLN A 22 24.09 1.58 16.39
N ASP A 23 22.94 0.95 16.48
CA ASP A 23 21.70 1.60 16.91
C ASP A 23 21.78 2.17 18.34
N ALA A 24 22.45 1.46 19.25
CA ALA A 24 22.66 1.95 20.61
C ALA A 24 23.56 3.21 20.63
N ILE A 25 24.57 3.26 19.76
CA ILE A 25 25.46 4.43 19.62
C ILE A 25 24.68 5.63 19.08
N ILE A 26 23.88 5.43 18.00
CA ILE A 26 23.05 6.50 17.40
C ILE A 26 22.03 6.99 18.40
N TRP A 27 21.39 6.11 19.16
CA TRP A 27 20.44 6.47 20.21
C TRP A 27 21.06 7.36 21.29
N LYS A 28 22.27 6.99 21.80
CA LYS A 28 23.00 7.80 22.76
C LYS A 28 23.38 9.18 22.17
N LYS A 29 23.78 9.23 20.88
CA LYS A 29 24.04 10.51 20.18
C LYS A 29 22.78 11.35 20.13
N ALA A 30 21.62 10.76 19.80
CA ALA A 30 20.33 11.43 19.78
C ALA A 30 19.96 12.01 21.16
N GLN A 31 20.11 11.23 22.23
CA GLN A 31 19.87 11.69 23.60
C GLN A 31 20.77 12.89 23.98
N LYS A 32 22.05 12.84 23.62
CA LYS A 32 23.00 13.92 23.87
C LYS A 32 22.59 15.20 23.12
N LEU A 33 22.24 15.09 21.82
CA LEU A 33 21.76 16.23 21.03
C LEU A 33 20.47 16.80 21.63
N THR A 34 19.52 15.94 22.00
CA THR A 34 18.26 16.36 22.65
C THR A 34 18.54 17.14 23.94
N SER A 35 19.51 16.73 24.76
CA SER A 35 19.81 17.40 26.02
C SER A 35 20.37 18.82 25.84
N CYS A 36 20.95 19.12 24.69
CA CYS A 36 21.48 20.44 24.35
C CYS A 36 20.41 21.44 23.88
N LEU A 37 19.18 20.97 23.57
CA LEU A 37 18.10 21.83 23.09
C LEU A 37 17.38 22.54 24.23
N THR A 38 16.98 23.79 23.97
CA THR A 38 16.04 24.52 24.88
C THR A 38 14.65 23.86 24.82
N THR A 39 13.78 24.18 25.75
CA THR A 39 12.41 23.67 25.76
C THR A 39 11.64 24.09 24.50
N ASP A 40 11.77 25.34 24.06
CA ASP A 40 11.12 25.86 22.86
C ASP A 40 11.61 25.15 21.61
N GLN A 41 12.91 24.90 21.48
CA GLN A 41 13.47 24.11 20.38
C GLN A 41 12.98 22.66 20.37
N LYS A 42 12.87 22.04 21.55
CA LYS A 42 12.29 20.68 21.66
C LYS A 42 10.83 20.64 21.19
N ILE A 43 10.02 21.60 21.60
CA ILE A 43 8.62 21.70 21.20
C ILE A 43 8.53 21.88 19.67
N ALA A 44 9.33 22.79 19.11
CA ALA A 44 9.35 23.03 17.67
C ALA A 44 9.74 21.79 16.84
N GLN A 45 10.63 20.92 17.36
CA GLN A 45 10.96 19.67 16.69
C GLN A 45 9.77 18.70 16.58
N THR A 46 8.76 18.81 17.44
CA THR A 46 7.54 17.98 17.38
C THR A 46 6.48 18.49 16.40
N CYS A 47 6.71 19.62 15.77
CA CYS A 47 5.78 20.25 14.84
C CYS A 47 6.19 19.96 13.39
N GLN A 48 5.24 19.48 12.58
CA GLN A 48 5.38 19.29 11.14
C GLN A 48 4.37 20.18 10.42
N VAL A 49 4.83 21.02 9.49
CA VAL A 49 4.00 21.93 8.68
C VAL A 49 4.01 21.53 7.22
N THR A 50 3.00 21.95 6.45
CA THR A 50 3.00 21.77 5.00
C THR A 50 3.95 22.75 4.31
N LEU A 51 4.39 22.39 3.08
CA LEU A 51 5.23 23.26 2.25
C LEU A 51 4.60 24.64 2.03
N ASP A 52 3.25 24.71 1.94
CA ASP A 52 2.51 25.97 1.74
C ASP A 52 2.82 27.04 2.78
N ALA A 53 3.12 26.64 4.02
CA ALA A 53 3.51 27.56 5.09
C ALA A 53 4.80 28.32 4.77
N LEU A 54 5.60 27.85 3.81
CA LEU A 54 6.88 28.43 3.41
C LEU A 54 6.85 29.14 2.06
N LEU A 55 5.76 28.97 1.27
CA LEU A 55 5.71 29.46 -0.11
C LEU A 55 5.29 30.92 -0.21
N LYS A 56 5.70 31.55 -1.31
CA LYS A 56 5.17 32.86 -1.74
C LYS A 56 3.70 32.71 -2.15
N VAL A 57 2.87 33.61 -1.68
CA VAL A 57 1.43 33.67 -2.00
C VAL A 57 1.07 35.06 -2.51
N ASP A 58 0.00 35.15 -3.32
CA ASP A 58 -0.57 36.40 -3.76
C ASP A 58 -1.44 37.05 -2.66
N ALA A 59 -2.09 38.17 -2.96
CA ALA A 59 -2.96 38.91 -2.05
C ALA A 59 -4.19 38.09 -1.58
N ASN A 60 -4.56 37.03 -2.30
CA ASN A 60 -5.68 36.14 -1.97
C ASN A 60 -5.21 34.88 -1.23
N GLY A 61 -3.90 34.77 -0.94
CA GLY A 61 -3.31 33.60 -0.27
C GLY A 61 -3.03 32.41 -1.22
N GLN A 62 -3.16 32.59 -2.55
CA GLN A 62 -2.87 31.55 -3.53
C GLN A 62 -1.35 31.47 -3.81
N VAL A 63 -0.84 30.25 -3.94
CA VAL A 63 0.59 30.04 -4.24
C VAL A 63 0.93 30.64 -5.61
N ILE A 64 1.94 31.51 -5.63
CA ILE A 64 2.44 32.15 -6.85
C ILE A 64 3.27 31.13 -7.65
N LYS A 65 3.08 31.12 -8.97
CA LYS A 65 3.90 30.33 -9.90
C LYS A 65 4.95 31.24 -10.60
N PRO A 66 6.21 30.80 -10.78
CA PRO A 66 6.77 29.52 -10.33
C PRO A 66 6.80 29.41 -8.80
N ILE A 67 6.71 28.16 -8.29
CA ILE A 67 6.72 27.88 -6.85
C ILE A 67 8.08 28.22 -6.26
N GLU A 68 8.11 29.12 -5.28
CA GLU A 68 9.30 29.61 -4.62
C GLU A 68 9.09 29.76 -3.11
N ILE A 69 10.16 29.57 -2.35
CA ILE A 69 10.17 29.86 -0.90
C ILE A 69 10.09 31.37 -0.66
N ASP A 70 9.22 31.76 0.24
CA ASP A 70 9.24 33.10 0.84
C ASP A 70 10.33 33.15 1.91
N GLN A 71 11.36 33.96 1.66
CA GLN A 71 12.52 34.07 2.55
C GLN A 71 12.15 34.48 3.97
N LYS A 72 11.18 35.40 4.14
CA LYS A 72 10.73 35.86 5.47
C LYS A 72 10.01 34.75 6.23
N LYS A 73 9.16 34.00 5.54
CA LYS A 73 8.48 32.83 6.14
C LYS A 73 9.49 31.73 6.49
N CYS A 74 10.45 31.46 5.63
CA CYS A 74 11.53 30.49 5.89
C CYS A 74 12.38 30.93 7.09
N GLU A 75 12.81 32.18 7.15
CA GLU A 75 13.53 32.73 8.30
C GLU A 75 12.73 32.59 9.59
N LYS A 76 11.44 32.96 9.59
CA LYS A 76 10.57 32.85 10.76
C LYS A 76 10.40 31.40 11.22
N LEU A 77 9.97 30.50 10.30
CA LEU A 77 9.61 29.12 10.65
C LEU A 77 10.84 28.24 10.91
N ILE A 78 11.85 28.33 10.06
CA ILE A 78 13.00 27.43 10.10
C ILE A 78 14.11 27.97 10.98
N GLU A 79 14.49 29.26 10.85
CA GLU A 79 15.63 29.81 11.61
C GLU A 79 15.23 30.24 13.03
N GLN A 80 14.13 31.00 13.19
CA GLN A 80 13.70 31.53 14.50
C GLN A 80 12.92 30.52 15.32
N GLN A 81 11.86 29.92 14.76
CA GLN A 81 11.02 28.94 15.46
C GLN A 81 11.65 27.54 15.46
N GLN A 82 12.47 27.19 14.49
CA GLN A 82 13.17 25.89 14.35
C GLN A 82 12.24 24.68 14.23
N ILE A 83 11.18 24.82 13.40
CA ILE A 83 10.23 23.75 13.09
C ILE A 83 10.97 22.48 12.64
N GLY A 84 10.59 21.34 13.21
CA GLY A 84 11.32 20.09 13.05
C GLY A 84 11.11 19.39 11.73
N SER A 85 9.96 19.60 11.06
CA SER A 85 9.59 18.86 9.86
C SER A 85 8.70 19.66 8.93
N VAL A 86 8.76 19.31 7.64
CA VAL A 86 7.89 19.80 6.55
C VAL A 86 7.37 18.60 5.76
N LEU A 87 6.16 18.68 5.22
CA LEU A 87 5.57 17.61 4.45
C LEU A 87 4.92 18.06 3.14
N ASN A 88 4.75 17.07 2.26
CA ASN A 88 4.01 17.08 1.00
C ASN A 88 4.46 18.15 0.00
N VAL A 89 3.69 18.25 -1.06
CA VAL A 89 3.76 19.24 -2.14
C VAL A 89 2.54 20.16 -2.03
N SER A 90 2.63 21.37 -2.54
CA SER A 90 1.54 22.33 -2.43
C SER A 90 0.31 21.90 -3.23
N THR A 91 0.42 21.83 -4.56
CA THR A 91 -0.75 21.60 -5.43
C THR A 91 -0.58 20.41 -6.36
N HIS A 92 0.62 20.17 -6.88
CA HIS A 92 0.92 19.16 -7.88
C HIS A 92 2.40 18.75 -7.84
N THR A 93 2.73 17.70 -8.54
CA THR A 93 4.08 17.18 -8.70
C THR A 93 5.06 18.25 -9.21
N LEU A 94 6.33 18.18 -8.78
CA LEU A 94 7.37 19.14 -9.14
C LEU A 94 8.55 18.45 -9.84
N THR A 95 9.29 19.20 -10.67
CA THR A 95 10.54 18.67 -11.23
C THR A 95 11.59 18.52 -10.13
N ARG A 96 12.55 17.61 -10.34
CA ARG A 96 13.67 17.40 -9.41
C ARG A 96 14.46 18.69 -9.13
N GLU A 97 14.59 19.52 -10.14
CA GLU A 97 15.30 20.81 -10.05
C GLU A 97 14.56 21.77 -9.12
N VAL A 98 13.23 21.92 -9.28
CA VAL A 98 12.41 22.75 -8.40
C VAL A 98 12.47 22.22 -6.97
N TRP A 99 12.30 20.91 -6.77
CA TRP A 99 12.45 20.27 -5.48
C TRP A 99 13.80 20.59 -4.81
N ASN A 100 14.90 20.41 -5.53
CA ASN A 100 16.24 20.69 -5.01
C ASN A 100 16.42 22.15 -4.63
N ASN A 101 15.87 23.09 -5.41
CA ASN A 101 15.93 24.53 -5.09
C ASN A 101 15.18 24.86 -3.80
N LEU A 102 13.96 24.33 -3.63
CA LEU A 102 13.16 24.51 -2.42
C LEU A 102 13.88 23.94 -1.18
N LEU A 103 14.35 22.68 -1.29
CA LEU A 103 15.02 22.00 -0.18
C LEU A 103 16.39 22.60 0.15
N ASN A 104 17.16 23.07 -0.83
CA ASN A 104 18.39 23.81 -0.56
C ASN A 104 18.13 25.07 0.26
N THR A 105 17.06 25.80 -0.07
CA THR A 105 16.68 27.01 0.69
C THR A 105 16.31 26.64 2.13
N ILE A 106 15.49 25.62 2.33
CA ILE A 106 15.08 25.15 3.66
C ILE A 106 16.29 24.68 4.48
N HIS A 107 17.19 23.90 3.87
CA HIS A 107 18.36 23.34 4.56
C HIS A 107 19.50 24.36 4.75
N SER A 108 19.48 25.51 4.05
CA SER A 108 20.50 26.54 4.19
C SER A 108 20.63 27.05 5.65
N ALA A 109 19.53 27.12 6.37
CA ALA A 109 19.52 27.50 7.78
C ALA A 109 20.40 26.60 8.66
N TYR A 110 20.34 25.27 8.45
CA TYR A 110 21.17 24.32 9.18
C TYR A 110 22.64 24.42 8.71
N LYS A 111 22.90 24.45 7.40
CA LYS A 111 24.25 24.58 6.84
C LYS A 111 24.98 25.83 7.36
N ASN A 112 24.25 26.92 7.59
CA ASN A 112 24.79 28.19 8.07
C ASN A 112 24.81 28.29 9.60
N GLY A 113 24.52 27.21 10.33
CA GLY A 113 24.55 27.16 11.79
C GLY A 113 23.44 27.95 12.48
N LYS A 114 22.38 28.32 11.77
CA LYS A 114 21.25 29.08 12.30
C LYS A 114 20.19 28.20 13.00
N THR A 115 20.24 26.88 12.78
CA THR A 115 19.35 25.90 13.45
C THR A 115 20.16 24.79 14.10
N VAL A 116 19.59 24.17 15.13
CA VAL A 116 20.24 23.12 15.94
C VAL A 116 20.08 21.72 15.33
N ALA A 117 19.11 21.55 14.45
CA ALA A 117 18.82 20.27 13.79
C ALA A 117 18.35 20.52 12.33
N PRO A 118 18.69 19.62 11.39
CA PRO A 118 18.18 19.70 10.04
C PRO A 118 16.66 19.43 10.02
N VAL A 119 15.97 19.99 9.02
CA VAL A 119 14.55 19.73 8.79
C VAL A 119 14.38 18.30 8.25
N LEU A 120 13.38 17.58 8.75
CA LEU A 120 12.96 16.28 8.20
C LEU A 120 11.80 16.52 7.22
N TYR A 121 11.99 16.21 5.95
CA TYR A 121 10.98 16.39 4.91
C TYR A 121 10.35 15.07 4.50
N GLY A 122 9.02 14.99 4.46
CA GLY A 122 8.27 13.79 4.09
C GLY A 122 7.24 14.00 2.99
N VAL A 123 6.98 12.97 2.18
CA VAL A 123 5.94 12.94 1.15
C VAL A 123 5.20 11.60 1.12
N ASP A 124 4.01 11.59 0.51
CA ASP A 124 3.25 10.38 0.18
C ASP A 124 3.67 9.84 -1.20
N ALA A 125 4.75 9.06 -1.26
CA ALA A 125 5.16 8.34 -2.46
C ALA A 125 4.67 6.89 -2.36
N ILE A 126 3.34 6.70 -2.57
CA ILE A 126 2.63 5.46 -2.27
C ILE A 126 2.95 4.36 -3.29
N HIS A 127 2.87 4.67 -4.59
CA HIS A 127 3.07 3.68 -5.66
C HIS A 127 4.18 4.08 -6.65
N GLY A 128 5.23 4.70 -6.14
CA GLY A 128 6.34 5.29 -6.91
C GLY A 128 6.59 6.72 -6.47
N ALA A 129 7.53 7.43 -7.12
CA ALA A 129 7.84 8.82 -6.81
C ALA A 129 6.80 9.78 -7.43
N ASN A 130 5.55 9.62 -7.05
CA ASN A 130 4.35 10.26 -7.63
C ASN A 130 4.35 11.81 -7.55
N TYR A 131 5.13 12.41 -6.66
CA TYR A 131 5.29 13.87 -6.57
C TYR A 131 6.57 14.40 -7.21
N VAL A 132 7.21 13.59 -8.07
CA VAL A 132 8.39 13.99 -8.83
C VAL A 132 8.13 13.78 -10.33
N VAL A 133 8.12 14.87 -11.11
CA VAL A 133 7.88 14.80 -12.56
C VAL A 133 8.85 13.85 -13.24
N GLY A 134 8.31 12.86 -13.95
CA GLY A 134 9.08 11.82 -14.64
C GLY A 134 9.55 10.70 -13.72
N GLY A 135 9.08 10.65 -12.47
CA GLY A 135 9.24 9.49 -11.59
C GLY A 135 8.48 8.27 -12.13
N THR A 136 8.96 7.09 -11.81
CA THR A 136 8.36 5.82 -12.24
C THR A 136 7.17 5.48 -11.36
N LEU A 137 6.00 5.27 -11.96
CA LEU A 137 4.78 4.86 -11.26
C LEU A 137 4.51 3.38 -11.47
N PHE A 138 4.32 2.68 -10.36
CA PHE A 138 3.99 1.27 -10.27
C PHE A 138 2.46 1.07 -10.18
N PRO A 139 1.96 -0.17 -10.27
CA PRO A 139 0.60 -0.45 -9.80
C PRO A 139 0.39 0.04 -8.38
N GLN A 140 -0.82 0.47 -8.05
CA GLN A 140 -1.20 0.75 -6.67
C GLN A 140 -1.01 -0.49 -5.78
N GLU A 141 -0.91 -0.34 -4.45
CA GLU A 141 -0.54 -1.43 -3.55
C GLU A 141 -1.46 -2.66 -3.65
N ILE A 142 -2.75 -2.49 -3.93
CA ILE A 142 -3.68 -3.62 -4.18
C ILE A 142 -3.28 -4.42 -5.42
N GLY A 143 -2.83 -3.76 -6.49
CA GLY A 143 -2.30 -4.41 -7.69
C GLY A 143 -0.95 -5.07 -7.41
N LEU A 144 -0.08 -4.40 -6.63
CA LEU A 144 1.18 -5.00 -6.19
C LEU A 144 0.94 -6.28 -5.37
N ALA A 145 -0.03 -6.29 -4.47
CA ALA A 145 -0.42 -7.47 -3.70
C ALA A 145 -0.92 -8.61 -4.61
N ALA A 146 -1.65 -8.29 -5.70
CA ALA A 146 -2.10 -9.28 -6.68
C ALA A 146 -0.96 -9.99 -7.42
N THR A 147 0.26 -9.45 -7.38
CA THR A 147 1.44 -10.15 -7.89
C THR A 147 1.82 -11.36 -7.06
N TRP A 148 1.51 -11.39 -5.75
CA TRP A 148 1.99 -12.38 -4.78
C TRP A 148 3.50 -12.60 -4.86
N ASN A 149 4.24 -11.51 -5.12
CA ASN A 149 5.68 -11.55 -5.36
C ASN A 149 6.41 -10.52 -4.48
N PRO A 150 6.85 -10.91 -3.28
CA PRO A 150 7.57 -10.01 -2.36
C PRO A 150 8.82 -9.38 -2.99
N THR A 151 9.46 -10.05 -3.96
CA THR A 151 10.63 -9.49 -4.66
C THR A 151 10.26 -8.24 -5.48
N LEU A 152 9.07 -8.21 -6.09
CA LEU A 152 8.59 -7.01 -6.78
C LEU A 152 8.25 -5.88 -5.81
N ALA A 153 7.73 -6.20 -4.63
CA ALA A 153 7.51 -5.21 -3.58
C ALA A 153 8.84 -4.57 -3.13
N ASN A 154 9.88 -5.38 -2.91
CA ASN A 154 11.22 -4.88 -2.60
C ASN A 154 11.74 -3.98 -3.72
N LYS A 155 11.63 -4.41 -4.98
CA LYS A 155 12.09 -3.65 -6.14
C LYS A 155 11.35 -2.32 -6.33
N MET A 156 10.03 -2.31 -6.14
CA MET A 156 9.23 -1.07 -6.09
C MET A 156 9.74 -0.14 -5.00
N GLY A 157 9.98 -0.66 -3.79
CA GLY A 157 10.52 0.10 -2.67
C GLY A 157 11.89 0.73 -3.00
N GLU A 158 12.80 -0.04 -3.60
CA GLU A 158 14.13 0.46 -4.01
C GLU A 158 14.04 1.61 -5.02
N ILE A 159 13.23 1.45 -6.06
CA ILE A 159 13.09 2.44 -7.13
C ILE A 159 12.40 3.69 -6.60
N THR A 160 11.32 3.53 -5.84
CA THR A 160 10.60 4.65 -5.20
C THR A 160 11.55 5.44 -4.29
N ALA A 161 12.37 4.76 -3.48
CA ALA A 161 13.35 5.41 -2.61
C ALA A 161 14.39 6.20 -3.42
N TYR A 162 14.96 5.59 -4.44
CA TYR A 162 15.95 6.23 -5.31
C TYR A 162 15.39 7.51 -5.94
N GLU A 163 14.18 7.44 -6.51
CA GLU A 163 13.57 8.55 -7.23
C GLU A 163 13.03 9.63 -6.29
N THR A 164 12.52 9.26 -5.11
CA THR A 164 12.15 10.22 -4.06
C THR A 164 13.38 10.95 -3.52
N ARG A 165 14.50 10.26 -3.29
CA ARG A 165 15.77 10.92 -2.90
C ARG A 165 16.33 11.80 -4.00
N ALA A 166 16.08 11.52 -5.27
CA ALA A 166 16.47 12.38 -6.37
C ALA A 166 15.75 13.75 -6.35
N SER A 167 14.60 13.87 -5.72
CA SER A 167 13.98 15.16 -5.38
C SER A 167 14.62 15.83 -4.14
N GLY A 168 15.36 15.05 -3.34
CA GLY A 168 15.96 15.47 -2.08
C GLY A 168 15.17 15.08 -0.83
N VAL A 169 13.98 14.49 -1.00
CA VAL A 169 13.10 14.09 0.12
C VAL A 169 13.60 12.78 0.76
N PRO A 170 13.86 12.76 2.09
CA PRO A 170 14.42 11.60 2.77
C PRO A 170 13.39 10.69 3.45
N TRP A 171 12.10 11.01 3.44
CA TRP A 171 11.07 10.31 4.21
C TRP A 171 9.84 10.05 3.34
N ASN A 172 9.41 8.80 3.26
CA ASN A 172 8.22 8.37 2.53
C ASN A 172 7.14 7.89 3.50
N PHE A 173 5.89 8.37 3.34
CA PHE A 173 4.72 7.94 4.11
C PHE A 173 4.11 6.66 3.51
N SER A 174 4.89 5.60 3.39
CA SER A 174 4.54 4.27 2.90
C SER A 174 5.43 3.22 3.59
N PRO A 175 5.00 1.94 3.71
CA PRO A 175 3.83 1.30 3.11
C PRO A 175 2.53 1.48 3.90
N VAL A 176 1.38 1.32 3.20
CA VAL A 176 0.07 1.18 3.84
C VAL A 176 -0.13 -0.28 4.24
N LEU A 177 -0.22 -0.54 5.54
CA LEU A 177 -0.30 -1.89 6.11
C LEU A 177 -1.68 -2.24 6.67
N ASP A 178 -2.63 -1.36 6.41
CA ASP A 178 -4.04 -1.60 6.67
C ASP A 178 -4.55 -2.77 5.81
N LEU A 179 -5.40 -3.65 6.37
CA LEU A 179 -5.95 -4.78 5.62
C LEU A 179 -7.19 -4.37 4.82
N GLY A 180 -7.27 -4.81 3.57
CA GLY A 180 -8.39 -4.61 2.68
C GLY A 180 -9.60 -5.48 3.02
N ARG A 181 -10.21 -5.27 4.20
CA ARG A 181 -11.39 -6.04 4.68
C ARG A 181 -12.70 -5.25 4.67
N GLN A 182 -12.69 -3.94 4.39
CA GLN A 182 -13.89 -3.14 4.16
C GLN A 182 -13.87 -2.58 2.73
N PRO A 183 -14.55 -3.23 1.78
CA PRO A 183 -14.46 -2.85 0.37
C PRO A 183 -15.04 -1.45 0.05
N LEU A 184 -15.95 -0.92 0.89
CA LEU A 184 -16.48 0.44 0.77
C LEU A 184 -15.44 1.52 1.14
N TRP A 185 -14.39 1.16 1.89
CA TRP A 185 -13.40 2.15 2.32
C TRP A 185 -12.68 2.75 1.11
N SER A 186 -12.70 4.06 1.01
CA SER A 186 -12.19 4.81 -0.14
C SER A 186 -10.69 4.55 -0.42
N ARG A 187 -9.93 4.13 0.61
CA ARG A 187 -8.50 3.82 0.53
C ARG A 187 -8.21 2.32 0.35
N PHE A 188 -9.21 1.52 -0.04
CA PHE A 188 -9.06 0.08 -0.26
C PHE A 188 -7.91 -0.26 -1.21
N PHE A 189 -7.74 0.53 -2.28
CA PHE A 189 -6.69 0.33 -3.28
C PHE A 189 -5.26 0.55 -2.75
N GLU A 190 -5.11 1.25 -1.63
CA GLU A 190 -3.83 1.49 -0.98
C GLU A 190 -3.37 0.27 -0.14
N THR A 191 -4.23 -0.74 0.05
CA THR A 191 -3.94 -1.89 0.91
C THR A 191 -3.20 -3.01 0.18
N LEU A 192 -2.49 -3.83 0.95
CA LEU A 192 -1.86 -5.07 0.46
C LEU A 192 -2.80 -6.29 0.55
N GLY A 193 -4.13 -6.07 0.43
CA GLY A 193 -5.14 -7.11 0.43
C GLY A 193 -5.70 -7.46 1.82
N GLU A 194 -6.53 -8.52 1.87
CA GLU A 194 -7.31 -8.87 3.08
C GLU A 194 -6.57 -9.79 4.05
N ASP A 195 -5.47 -10.43 3.60
CA ASP A 195 -4.77 -11.46 4.38
C ASP A 195 -3.57 -10.89 5.15
N PRO A 196 -3.45 -11.17 6.47
CA PRO A 196 -2.37 -10.64 7.29
C PRO A 196 -0.98 -11.17 6.91
N LEU A 197 -0.84 -12.40 6.39
CA LEU A 197 0.45 -12.95 5.97
C LEU A 197 0.91 -12.29 4.67
N LEU A 198 0.03 -12.20 3.67
CA LEU A 198 0.34 -11.54 2.40
C LEU A 198 0.75 -10.08 2.64
N ALA A 199 -0.03 -9.33 3.43
CA ALA A 199 0.28 -7.95 3.78
C ALA A 199 1.59 -7.82 4.58
N SER A 200 1.89 -8.78 5.46
CA SER A 200 3.13 -8.80 6.24
C SER A 200 4.35 -9.01 5.37
N GLU A 201 4.33 -9.99 4.46
CA GLU A 201 5.47 -10.29 3.60
C GLU A 201 5.73 -9.19 2.57
N MET A 202 4.66 -8.73 1.89
CA MET A 202 4.78 -7.65 0.92
C MET A 202 5.21 -6.33 1.58
N GLY A 203 4.60 -5.97 2.72
CA GLY A 203 4.92 -4.75 3.46
C GLY A 203 6.33 -4.74 4.05
N ALA A 204 6.80 -5.86 4.59
CA ALA A 204 8.17 -5.98 5.07
C ALA A 204 9.20 -5.78 3.95
N GLU A 205 8.94 -6.32 2.75
CA GLU A 205 9.81 -6.14 1.59
C GLU A 205 9.80 -4.71 1.05
N LEU A 206 8.65 -4.01 1.08
CA LEU A 206 8.59 -2.57 0.79
C LEU A 206 9.48 -1.77 1.75
N VAL A 207 9.39 -2.03 3.07
CA VAL A 207 10.25 -1.37 4.07
C VAL A 207 11.74 -1.62 3.78
N LYS A 208 12.13 -2.86 3.48
CA LYS A 208 13.51 -3.21 3.12
C LYS A 208 13.95 -2.51 1.84
N GLY A 209 13.08 -2.42 0.84
CA GLY A 209 13.34 -1.69 -0.39
C GLY A 209 13.57 -0.19 -0.16
N TYR A 210 12.68 0.46 0.61
CA TYR A 210 12.82 1.88 0.93
C TYR A 210 14.11 2.20 1.69
N GLN A 211 14.44 1.43 2.72
CA GLN A 211 15.51 1.74 3.66
C GLN A 211 16.85 1.09 3.34
N GLY A 212 16.83 -0.02 2.58
CA GLY A 212 18.02 -0.84 2.38
C GLY A 212 18.63 -1.29 3.71
N THR A 213 19.90 -1.62 3.68
CA THR A 213 20.68 -1.96 4.89
C THR A 213 21.20 -0.72 5.62
N ASN A 214 21.30 0.42 4.92
CA ASN A 214 21.78 1.69 5.46
C ASN A 214 20.90 2.86 4.98
N PRO A 215 19.93 3.32 5.77
CA PRO A 215 19.04 4.41 5.40
C PRO A 215 19.74 5.78 5.16
N ALA A 216 21.00 5.93 5.59
CA ALA A 216 21.79 7.15 5.35
C ALA A 216 22.30 7.28 3.91
N GLU A 217 22.24 6.22 3.11
CA GLU A 217 22.60 6.29 1.69
C GLU A 217 21.71 7.28 0.94
N SER A 218 22.31 8.00 0.00
CA SER A 218 21.61 9.01 -0.81
C SER A 218 20.53 8.44 -1.74
N THR A 219 20.38 7.13 -1.81
CA THR A 219 19.39 6.40 -2.61
C THR A 219 18.28 5.77 -1.78
N ARG A 220 18.24 6.02 -0.46
CA ARG A 220 17.29 5.40 0.48
C ARG A 220 16.47 6.47 1.20
N VAL A 221 15.27 6.09 1.64
CA VAL A 221 14.35 6.93 2.42
C VAL A 221 13.92 6.19 3.68
N ALA A 222 13.50 6.93 4.71
CA ALA A 222 12.78 6.31 5.83
C ALA A 222 11.41 5.83 5.36
N ALA A 223 11.04 4.61 5.71
CA ALA A 223 9.68 4.11 5.59
C ALA A 223 8.80 4.65 6.73
N CYS A 224 7.51 4.86 6.45
CA CYS A 224 6.49 5.18 7.44
C CYS A 224 5.34 4.20 7.32
N MET A 225 5.37 3.15 8.13
CA MET A 225 4.26 2.20 8.17
C MET A 225 2.98 2.89 8.65
N LYS A 226 1.87 2.72 7.91
CA LYS A 226 0.61 3.41 8.20
C LYS A 226 -0.61 2.54 7.84
N HIS A 227 -1.79 2.78 8.46
CA HIS A 227 -2.03 3.74 9.55
C HIS A 227 -2.24 2.95 10.84
N PHE A 228 -1.37 3.05 11.80
CA PHE A 228 -1.34 2.21 13.01
C PHE A 228 -2.44 2.57 13.99
N VAL A 229 -3.45 1.74 14.20
CA VAL A 229 -3.89 0.48 13.60
C VAL A 229 -5.42 0.38 13.60
N GLY A 230 -5.99 -0.39 12.68
CA GLY A 230 -7.43 -0.65 12.61
C GLY A 230 -8.22 0.39 11.82
N TYR A 231 -7.58 1.19 11.01
CA TYR A 231 -8.17 2.27 10.22
C TYR A 231 -9.05 1.75 9.07
N SER A 232 -8.64 0.66 8.44
CA SER A 232 -9.28 0.10 7.24
C SER A 232 -10.56 -0.71 7.47
N LEU A 233 -11.08 -0.72 8.69
CA LEU A 233 -12.37 -1.37 9.01
C LEU A 233 -13.41 -0.37 9.56
N PRO A 234 -13.62 0.80 8.90
CA PRO A 234 -14.64 1.70 9.37
C PRO A 234 -16.02 1.04 9.26
N ARG A 235 -16.80 1.10 10.34
CA ARG A 235 -18.13 0.50 10.40
C ARG A 235 -19.08 0.98 9.31
N SER A 236 -18.96 2.26 8.95
CA SER A 236 -19.79 2.90 7.93
C SER A 236 -19.25 2.74 6.50
N GLY A 237 -18.08 2.14 6.33
CA GLY A 237 -17.33 2.16 5.07
C GLY A 237 -16.63 3.48 4.76
N ARG A 238 -16.90 4.55 5.53
CA ARG A 238 -16.40 5.91 5.27
C ARG A 238 -15.06 6.16 5.93
N ASP A 239 -14.24 6.92 5.27
CA ASP A 239 -12.91 7.31 5.74
C ASP A 239 -12.97 8.14 7.04
N ARG A 240 -11.99 7.95 7.93
CA ARG A 240 -11.85 8.64 9.24
C ARG A 240 -13.05 8.47 10.16
N THR A 241 -13.72 7.30 10.10
CA THR A 241 -14.88 6.98 10.94
C THR A 241 -14.60 5.77 11.84
N PRO A 242 -15.44 5.55 12.89
CA PRO A 242 -15.19 4.54 13.90
C PRO A 242 -15.08 3.11 13.35
N ALA A 243 -14.11 2.36 13.85
CA ALA A 243 -13.97 0.93 13.68
C ALA A 243 -14.29 0.16 14.96
N TRP A 244 -14.95 -0.99 14.83
CA TRP A 244 -15.23 -1.88 15.96
C TRP A 244 -14.49 -3.19 15.74
N ILE A 245 -13.39 -3.34 16.45
CA ILE A 245 -12.48 -4.48 16.30
C ILE A 245 -12.29 -5.13 17.68
N PRO A 246 -12.82 -6.35 17.90
CA PRO A 246 -12.50 -7.10 19.10
C PRO A 246 -11.00 -7.24 19.29
N GLU A 247 -10.51 -7.14 20.54
CA GLU A 247 -9.05 -7.18 20.83
C GLU A 247 -8.40 -8.43 20.27
N ARG A 248 -9.07 -9.58 20.32
CA ARG A 248 -8.60 -10.83 19.73
C ARG A 248 -8.32 -10.69 18.24
N LEU A 249 -9.24 -10.09 17.48
CA LEU A 249 -9.06 -9.86 16.03
C LEU A 249 -8.01 -8.79 15.75
N MET A 250 -7.91 -7.77 16.61
CA MET A 250 -6.83 -6.78 16.52
C MET A 250 -5.46 -7.46 16.57
N GLN A 251 -5.26 -8.36 17.55
CA GLN A 251 -4.02 -9.12 17.73
C GLN A 251 -3.76 -10.09 16.57
N GLU A 252 -4.79 -10.78 16.08
CA GLU A 252 -4.64 -11.85 15.12
C GLU A 252 -4.54 -11.38 13.67
N LEU A 253 -5.24 -10.31 13.31
CA LEU A 253 -5.35 -9.86 11.93
C LEU A 253 -4.63 -8.53 11.66
N TYR A 254 -4.91 -7.50 12.47
CA TYR A 254 -4.50 -6.13 12.13
C TYR A 254 -3.10 -5.74 12.59
N LEU A 255 -2.58 -6.35 13.65
CA LEU A 255 -1.24 -6.07 14.17
C LEU A 255 -0.09 -6.79 13.44
N PRO A 256 -0.25 -7.98 12.83
CA PRO A 256 0.86 -8.74 12.25
C PRO A 256 1.62 -8.00 11.14
N SER A 257 0.94 -7.30 10.22
CA SER A 257 1.57 -6.53 9.14
C SER A 257 2.47 -5.40 9.68
N PHE A 258 2.00 -4.70 10.70
CA PHE A 258 2.81 -3.67 11.38
C PHE A 258 3.98 -4.27 12.16
N LYS A 259 3.78 -5.42 12.82
CA LYS A 259 4.87 -6.11 13.52
C LYS A 259 5.96 -6.54 12.53
N ALA A 260 5.58 -7.08 11.38
CA ALA A 260 6.51 -7.45 10.31
C ALA A 260 7.31 -6.24 9.80
N ALA A 261 6.68 -5.08 9.65
CA ALA A 261 7.36 -3.84 9.27
C ALA A 261 8.32 -3.34 10.35
N VAL A 262 7.96 -3.44 11.65
CA VAL A 262 8.88 -3.14 12.76
C VAL A 262 10.08 -4.07 12.72
N ASP A 263 9.88 -5.36 12.50
CA ASP A 263 10.94 -6.36 12.41
C ASP A 263 11.82 -6.16 11.16
N ALA A 264 11.26 -5.63 10.07
CA ALA A 264 11.99 -5.19 8.89
C ALA A 264 12.76 -3.88 9.11
N GLY A 265 12.61 -3.22 10.27
CA GLY A 265 13.37 -2.04 10.66
C GLY A 265 12.75 -0.70 10.29
N ALA A 266 11.43 -0.62 10.08
CA ALA A 266 10.73 0.64 9.78
C ALA A 266 11.12 1.75 10.77
N LEU A 267 11.48 2.93 10.24
CA LEU A 267 11.98 4.04 11.06
C LEU A 267 10.88 4.96 11.58
N THR A 268 9.70 4.93 11.00
CA THR A 268 8.59 5.80 11.42
C THR A 268 7.25 5.09 11.31
N VAL A 269 6.27 5.58 12.04
CA VAL A 269 4.89 5.10 12.03
C VAL A 269 3.93 6.28 12.04
N MET A 270 2.91 6.24 11.18
CA MET A 270 1.80 7.18 11.20
C MET A 270 0.60 6.54 11.90
N ILE A 271 -0.02 7.30 12.80
CA ILE A 271 -1.13 6.81 13.63
C ILE A 271 -2.45 6.91 12.85
N ASN A 272 -3.34 5.97 13.09
CA ASN A 272 -4.68 5.88 12.54
C ASN A 272 -5.53 7.13 12.84
N SER A 273 -6.13 7.71 11.80
CA SER A 273 -7.00 8.89 11.88
C SER A 273 -8.39 8.63 12.46
N GLY A 274 -8.84 7.38 12.52
CA GLY A 274 -10.13 7.00 13.09
C GLY A 274 -10.06 6.73 14.59
N ASP A 275 -11.17 6.31 15.15
CA ASP A 275 -11.19 5.68 16.47
C ASP A 275 -11.44 4.17 16.35
N VAL A 276 -10.87 3.42 17.28
CA VAL A 276 -11.11 1.99 17.42
C VAL A 276 -11.78 1.75 18.77
N ASN A 277 -12.97 1.14 18.73
CA ASN A 277 -13.75 0.83 19.93
C ASN A 277 -14.00 2.08 20.81
N GLY A 278 -14.22 3.24 20.15
CA GLY A 278 -14.50 4.52 20.82
C GLY A 278 -13.25 5.26 21.32
N THR A 279 -12.06 4.78 21.04
CA THR A 279 -10.80 5.46 21.43
C THR A 279 -10.08 5.93 20.17
N PRO A 280 -9.94 7.26 19.93
CA PRO A 280 -9.13 7.78 18.83
C PRO A 280 -7.69 7.25 18.88
N GLY A 281 -7.15 6.87 17.70
CA GLY A 281 -5.82 6.28 17.60
C GLY A 281 -4.74 7.08 18.32
N HIS A 282 -4.77 8.40 18.19
CA HIS A 282 -3.78 9.34 18.74
C HIS A 282 -3.74 9.44 20.28
N ILE A 283 -4.75 8.95 20.98
CA ILE A 283 -4.78 8.88 22.45
C ILE A 283 -4.74 7.47 22.99
N ASN A 284 -4.59 6.48 22.12
CA ASN A 284 -4.49 5.08 22.53
C ASN A 284 -3.09 4.76 23.04
N LYS A 285 -2.86 5.02 24.31
CA LYS A 285 -1.58 4.78 24.98
C LYS A 285 -1.16 3.32 24.93
N TYR A 286 -2.11 2.39 25.05
CA TYR A 286 -1.82 0.94 24.98
C TYR A 286 -1.16 0.59 23.64
N LEU A 287 -1.73 1.02 22.52
CA LEU A 287 -1.19 0.72 21.21
C LEU A 287 0.14 1.44 20.95
N ILE A 288 0.21 2.75 21.20
CA ILE A 288 1.40 3.55 20.84
C ILE A 288 2.56 3.31 21.81
N THR A 289 2.31 3.36 23.12
CA THR A 289 3.36 3.29 24.12
C THR A 289 3.63 1.86 24.57
N ASP A 290 2.59 1.16 25.05
CA ASP A 290 2.81 -0.10 25.74
C ASP A 290 3.10 -1.24 24.76
N LEU A 291 2.39 -1.30 23.63
CA LEU A 291 2.60 -2.32 22.61
C LEU A 291 3.76 -1.93 21.66
N LEU A 292 3.61 -0.86 20.88
CA LEU A 292 4.55 -0.51 19.83
C LEU A 292 5.94 -0.17 20.39
N LYS A 293 6.02 0.80 21.31
CA LYS A 293 7.32 1.30 21.80
C LYS A 293 7.96 0.37 22.82
N ASN A 294 7.19 -0.14 23.80
CA ASN A 294 7.73 -0.94 24.89
C ASN A 294 7.82 -2.43 24.53
N LYS A 295 6.69 -3.07 24.18
CA LYS A 295 6.65 -4.52 23.93
C LYS A 295 7.39 -4.90 22.64
N TRP A 296 7.19 -4.13 21.54
CA TRP A 296 7.88 -4.38 20.27
C TRP A 296 9.25 -3.73 20.16
N GLY A 297 9.59 -2.82 21.08
CA GLY A 297 10.91 -2.16 21.12
C GLY A 297 11.13 -1.14 19.99
N PHE A 298 10.05 -0.59 19.42
CA PHE A 298 10.14 0.38 18.34
C PHE A 298 10.86 1.67 18.78
N LYS A 299 12.00 1.96 18.16
CA LYS A 299 12.84 3.13 18.47
C LYS A 299 12.53 4.35 17.60
N GLY A 300 11.84 4.18 16.51
CA GLY A 300 11.49 5.23 15.56
C GLY A 300 10.51 6.26 16.12
N LEU A 301 10.12 7.24 15.30
CA LEU A 301 9.14 8.25 15.68
C LEU A 301 7.71 7.85 15.28
N ALA A 302 6.75 8.23 16.13
CA ALA A 302 5.32 8.16 15.84
C ALA A 302 4.83 9.56 15.46
N VAL A 303 4.31 9.69 14.23
CA VAL A 303 3.73 10.94 13.69
C VAL A 303 2.21 10.81 13.62
N SER A 304 1.49 11.93 13.81
CA SER A 304 0.05 11.96 13.55
C SER A 304 -0.23 11.90 12.07
N ASP A 305 -1.45 11.58 11.68
CA ASP A 305 -2.00 11.91 10.38
C ASP A 305 -2.50 13.38 10.37
N TRP A 306 -3.10 13.80 9.26
CA TRP A 306 -3.46 15.17 8.92
C TRP A 306 -4.43 15.80 9.92
N GLU A 307 -4.00 16.82 10.68
CA GLU A 307 -4.76 17.56 11.71
C GLU A 307 -5.27 16.72 12.91
N ASP A 308 -4.93 15.46 13.03
CA ASP A 308 -5.63 14.54 13.93
C ASP A 308 -5.49 14.89 15.41
N VAL A 309 -4.40 15.54 15.83
CA VAL A 309 -4.30 16.06 17.19
C VAL A 309 -5.36 17.14 17.42
N ARG A 310 -5.58 18.03 16.44
CA ARG A 310 -6.63 19.05 16.51
C ARG A 310 -8.02 18.44 16.49
N MET A 311 -8.19 17.38 15.71
CA MET A 311 -9.47 16.67 15.58
C MET A 311 -9.92 15.97 16.88
N LEU A 312 -9.04 15.70 17.83
CA LEU A 312 -9.44 15.22 19.16
C LEU A 312 -10.40 16.19 19.86
N HIS A 313 -10.22 17.50 19.65
CA HIS A 313 -11.14 18.53 20.13
C HIS A 313 -12.28 18.80 19.15
N THR A 314 -11.96 19.03 17.86
CA THR A 314 -12.93 19.57 16.90
C THR A 314 -13.90 18.52 16.35
N VAL A 315 -13.46 17.26 16.21
CA VAL A 315 -14.22 16.17 15.59
C VAL A 315 -14.58 15.09 16.62
N HIS A 316 -13.58 14.45 17.24
CA HIS A 316 -13.81 13.33 18.17
C HIS A 316 -14.41 13.78 19.51
N LYS A 317 -14.30 15.06 19.87
CA LYS A 317 -14.86 15.65 21.10
C LYS A 317 -14.40 14.97 22.40
N VAL A 318 -13.22 14.36 22.40
CA VAL A 318 -12.64 13.71 23.58
C VAL A 318 -11.76 14.67 24.39
N ALA A 319 -11.32 15.79 23.81
CA ALA A 319 -10.56 16.84 24.47
C ALA A 319 -11.42 18.11 24.61
N ALA A 320 -11.42 18.73 25.80
CA ALA A 320 -12.21 19.92 26.06
C ALA A 320 -11.64 21.19 25.37
N SER A 321 -10.33 21.19 25.07
CA SER A 321 -9.63 22.27 24.39
C SER A 321 -8.53 21.73 23.47
N GLN A 322 -7.96 22.60 22.60
CA GLN A 322 -6.78 22.24 21.79
C GLN A 322 -5.57 21.93 22.68
N LYS A 323 -5.39 22.62 23.81
CA LYS A 323 -4.34 22.30 24.77
C LYS A 323 -4.50 20.88 25.33
N ASP A 324 -5.73 20.50 25.72
CA ASP A 324 -5.98 19.17 26.27
C ASP A 324 -5.75 18.09 25.17
N ALA A 325 -6.10 18.36 23.91
CA ALA A 325 -5.82 17.49 22.78
C ALA A 325 -4.31 17.22 22.62
N ILE A 326 -3.48 18.25 22.67
CA ILE A 326 -2.01 18.12 22.63
C ILE A 326 -1.51 17.31 23.83
N VAL A 327 -1.99 17.61 25.03
CA VAL A 327 -1.61 16.89 26.26
C VAL A 327 -1.94 15.40 26.17
N MET A 328 -3.14 15.06 25.71
CA MET A 328 -3.59 13.68 25.56
C MET A 328 -2.73 12.91 24.55
N ALA A 329 -2.54 13.47 23.36
CA ALA A 329 -1.81 12.81 22.27
C ALA A 329 -0.32 12.59 22.63
N ILE A 330 0.35 13.63 23.14
CA ILE A 330 1.77 13.54 23.49
C ILE A 330 1.97 12.56 24.66
N ASN A 331 1.11 12.57 25.68
CA ASN A 331 1.22 11.64 26.80
C ASN A 331 0.85 10.20 26.43
N ALA A 332 0.02 9.99 25.39
CA ALA A 332 -0.24 8.66 24.84
C ALA A 332 0.97 8.08 24.10
N GLY A 333 1.93 8.92 23.70
CA GLY A 333 3.14 8.46 23.03
C GLY A 333 3.40 9.05 21.64
N LEU A 334 2.57 9.97 21.16
CA LEU A 334 2.83 10.66 19.90
C LEU A 334 4.11 11.50 20.01
N ASP A 335 4.95 11.51 18.95
CA ASP A 335 6.23 12.21 18.96
C ASP A 335 6.22 13.48 18.08
N MET A 336 5.45 13.46 16.99
CA MET A 336 5.34 14.56 16.04
C MET A 336 3.89 14.74 15.60
N SER A 337 3.44 15.99 15.50
CA SER A 337 2.09 16.34 15.04
C SER A 337 2.16 17.00 13.67
N MET A 338 1.35 16.50 12.71
CA MET A 338 1.04 17.24 11.49
C MET A 338 0.14 18.41 11.84
N VAL A 339 0.64 19.61 11.60
CA VAL A 339 -0.07 20.88 11.80
C VAL A 339 -0.09 21.60 10.45
N PRO A 340 -0.96 21.12 9.52
CA PRO A 340 -1.01 21.68 8.17
C PRO A 340 -1.53 23.11 8.20
N TYR A 341 -1.44 23.78 7.06
CA TYR A 341 -1.85 25.14 6.83
C TYR A 341 -0.98 26.22 7.51
N ASN A 342 -1.16 27.46 7.06
CA ASN A 342 -0.44 28.62 7.57
C ASN A 342 -1.20 29.19 8.79
N GLY A 343 -0.56 29.17 9.96
CA GLY A 343 -1.08 29.78 11.18
C GLY A 343 -1.29 28.85 12.37
N PRO A 344 -1.95 27.66 12.25
CA PRO A 344 -2.21 26.77 13.38
C PRO A 344 -0.95 26.30 14.14
N HIS A 345 0.22 26.31 13.49
CA HIS A 345 1.47 25.92 14.12
C HIS A 345 1.87 26.85 15.29
N GLU A 346 1.57 28.14 15.22
CA GLU A 346 1.86 29.10 16.34
C GLU A 346 0.99 28.76 17.55
N GLU A 347 -0.29 28.51 17.35
CA GLU A 347 -1.19 28.05 18.41
C GLU A 347 -0.67 26.76 19.05
N TYR A 348 -0.31 25.75 18.20
CA TYR A 348 0.25 24.48 18.65
C TYR A 348 1.49 24.68 19.53
N LEU A 349 2.47 25.48 19.07
CA LEU A 349 3.70 25.75 19.82
C LEU A 349 3.43 26.41 21.16
N ASN A 350 2.55 27.42 21.19
CA ASN A 350 2.21 28.16 22.40
C ASN A 350 1.46 27.27 23.41
N LEU A 351 0.43 26.55 22.99
CA LEU A 351 -0.34 25.67 23.86
C LEU A 351 0.51 24.50 24.39
N PHE A 352 1.43 23.97 23.57
CA PHE A 352 2.37 22.95 24.03
C PHE A 352 3.33 23.53 25.11
N LYS A 353 3.84 24.72 24.89
CA LYS A 353 4.70 25.41 25.87
C LYS A 353 3.98 25.63 27.19
N GLU A 354 2.74 26.09 27.15
CA GLU A 354 1.88 26.21 28.35
C GLU A 354 1.74 24.83 29.04
N ALA A 355 1.40 23.79 28.30
CA ALA A 355 1.23 22.43 28.83
C ALA A 355 2.49 21.89 29.54
N VAL A 356 3.68 22.21 29.00
CA VAL A 356 4.96 21.86 29.63
C VAL A 356 5.19 22.71 30.91
N SER A 357 4.92 24.02 30.87
CA SER A 357 5.08 24.90 32.03
C SER A 357 4.13 24.53 33.18
N GLU A 358 2.91 24.11 32.83
CA GLU A 358 1.90 23.59 33.77
C GLU A 358 2.20 22.14 34.24
N LYS A 359 3.30 21.52 33.77
CA LYS A 359 3.69 20.13 34.06
C LYS A 359 2.66 19.08 33.61
N LYS A 360 1.73 19.42 32.71
CA LYS A 360 0.79 18.49 32.11
C LYS A 360 1.48 17.56 31.09
N ILE A 361 2.57 18.03 30.46
CA ILE A 361 3.52 17.24 29.71
C ILE A 361 4.86 17.26 30.42
N SER A 362 5.39 16.10 30.78
CA SER A 362 6.67 16.03 31.50
C SER A 362 7.85 16.26 30.56
N MET A 363 8.94 16.85 31.07
CA MET A 363 10.20 16.96 30.33
C MET A 363 10.76 15.61 29.91
N LYS A 364 10.50 14.53 30.67
CA LYS A 364 10.87 13.18 30.29
C LYS A 364 10.17 12.75 28.98
N ARG A 365 8.86 13.02 28.88
CA ARG A 365 8.07 12.67 27.68
C ARG A 365 8.48 13.52 26.47
N LEU A 366 8.69 14.82 26.65
CA LEU A 366 9.18 15.72 25.60
C LEU A 366 10.57 15.31 25.12
N ASN A 367 11.49 14.98 26.03
CA ASN A 367 12.81 14.49 25.67
C ASN A 367 12.76 13.16 24.92
N ASP A 368 11.87 12.23 25.27
CA ASP A 368 11.70 10.97 24.54
C ASP A 368 11.20 11.24 23.12
N ALA A 369 10.19 12.10 22.91
CA ALA A 369 9.71 12.47 21.58
C ALA A 369 10.83 13.03 20.70
N VAL A 370 11.54 14.02 21.22
CA VAL A 370 12.60 14.69 20.46
C VAL A 370 13.79 13.75 20.20
N THR A 371 14.12 12.87 21.13
CA THR A 371 15.17 11.86 20.95
C THR A 371 14.84 10.94 19.77
N ARG A 372 13.58 10.51 19.63
CA ARG A 372 13.13 9.68 18.50
C ARG A 372 13.21 10.42 17.16
N ILE A 373 12.79 11.68 17.14
CA ILE A 373 12.89 12.54 15.95
C ILE A 373 14.35 12.71 15.53
N ILE A 374 15.24 13.03 16.47
CA ILE A 374 16.68 13.20 16.20
C ILE A 374 17.31 11.85 15.82
N TYR A 375 16.90 10.74 16.43
CA TYR A 375 17.36 9.41 16.05
C TYR A 375 17.07 9.12 14.57
N VAL A 376 15.84 9.38 14.09
CA VAL A 376 15.49 9.20 12.67
C VAL A 376 16.34 10.10 11.78
N LYS A 377 16.51 11.38 12.13
CA LYS A 377 17.37 12.32 11.38
C LYS A 377 18.83 11.84 11.28
N LEU A 378 19.36 11.25 12.37
CA LEU A 378 20.71 10.65 12.38
C LEU A 378 20.78 9.37 11.55
N LYS A 379 19.76 8.50 11.62
CA LYS A 379 19.68 7.28 10.81
C LYS A 379 19.66 7.59 9.30
N LEU A 380 19.09 8.72 8.93
CA LEU A 380 19.05 9.22 7.54
C LEU A 380 20.30 10.02 7.13
N GLY A 381 21.29 10.19 8.03
CA GLY A 381 22.52 10.95 7.75
C GLY A 381 22.28 12.45 7.54
N LEU A 382 21.13 13.01 7.98
CA LEU A 382 20.77 14.41 7.70
C LEU A 382 21.68 15.42 8.44
N TYR A 383 22.35 15.01 9.51
CA TYR A 383 23.32 15.87 10.20
C TYR A 383 24.62 16.04 9.42
N GLU A 384 24.96 15.05 8.61
CA GLU A 384 26.16 15.04 7.77
C GLU A 384 25.89 15.59 6.37
N LYS A 385 24.80 15.15 5.72
CA LYS A 385 24.41 15.57 4.36
C LYS A 385 22.90 15.64 4.23
N GLN A 386 22.34 16.83 4.05
CA GLN A 386 20.90 17.04 3.94
C GLN A 386 20.37 16.74 2.55
N LEU A 387 21.17 17.02 1.51
CA LEU A 387 20.74 16.94 0.11
C LEU A 387 21.87 16.42 -0.76
N THR A 388 21.54 15.57 -1.72
CA THR A 388 22.37 15.19 -2.86
C THR A 388 21.83 15.90 -4.10
N PRO A 389 22.66 16.54 -4.93
CA PRO A 389 22.20 17.20 -6.15
C PRO A 389 21.41 16.27 -7.07
N TRP A 390 20.30 16.75 -7.62
CA TRP A 390 19.40 15.96 -8.45
C TRP A 390 20.05 15.33 -9.69
N ASN A 391 21.10 15.94 -10.23
CA ASN A 391 21.85 15.44 -11.38
C ASN A 391 22.81 14.29 -11.04
N GLU A 392 22.99 13.95 -9.76
CA GLU A 392 23.77 12.78 -9.32
C GLU A 392 22.92 11.47 -9.33
N TYR A 393 21.70 11.50 -9.88
CA TYR A 393 20.81 10.34 -9.98
C TYR A 393 20.60 9.89 -11.44
N PRO A 394 21.59 9.22 -12.07
CA PRO A 394 21.54 8.89 -13.51
C PRO A 394 20.47 7.85 -13.87
N LYS A 395 20.00 7.04 -12.91
CA LYS A 395 18.97 6.03 -13.14
C LYS A 395 17.54 6.56 -13.03
N PHE A 396 17.32 7.83 -12.66
CA PHE A 396 15.99 8.40 -12.53
C PHE A 396 15.22 8.32 -13.84
N GLY A 397 14.02 7.72 -13.83
CA GLY A 397 13.18 7.53 -15.02
C GLY A 397 13.82 6.64 -16.10
N SER A 398 14.79 5.80 -15.74
CA SER A 398 15.49 4.92 -16.67
C SER A 398 14.57 3.82 -17.22
N GLU A 399 14.96 3.26 -18.37
CA GLU A 399 14.25 2.10 -18.94
C GLU A 399 14.29 0.87 -17.99
N GLU A 400 15.35 0.72 -17.20
CA GLU A 400 15.43 -0.31 -16.15
C GLU A 400 14.26 -0.15 -15.14
N PHE A 401 13.98 1.07 -14.71
CA PHE A 401 12.93 1.36 -13.74
C PHE A 401 11.53 1.22 -14.34
N LYS A 402 11.34 1.72 -15.56
CA LYS A 402 10.09 1.56 -16.32
C LYS A 402 9.75 0.09 -16.57
N ASN A 403 10.76 -0.72 -16.93
CA ASN A 403 10.58 -2.16 -17.12
C ASN A 403 10.18 -2.85 -15.81
N ALA A 404 10.78 -2.46 -14.67
CA ALA A 404 10.38 -3.01 -13.38
C ALA A 404 8.92 -2.68 -13.02
N ALA A 405 8.45 -1.46 -13.32
CA ALA A 405 7.04 -1.09 -13.13
C ALA A 405 6.11 -1.86 -14.09
N LYS A 406 6.51 -2.04 -15.34
CA LYS A 406 5.79 -2.87 -16.30
C LYS A 406 5.72 -4.34 -15.87
N ASP A 407 6.82 -4.91 -15.36
CA ASP A 407 6.85 -6.29 -14.84
C ASP A 407 5.88 -6.45 -13.66
N ALA A 408 5.81 -5.45 -12.77
CA ALA A 408 4.84 -5.43 -11.68
C ALA A 408 3.39 -5.37 -12.21
N ALA A 409 3.12 -4.56 -13.23
CA ALA A 409 1.81 -4.50 -13.88
C ALA A 409 1.43 -5.81 -14.57
N LEU A 410 2.37 -6.44 -15.29
CA LEU A 410 2.17 -7.74 -15.94
C LEU A 410 1.81 -8.85 -14.93
N GLU A 411 2.48 -8.86 -13.77
CA GLU A 411 2.22 -9.88 -12.73
C GLU A 411 1.00 -9.56 -11.86
N SER A 412 0.51 -8.31 -11.84
CA SER A 412 -0.69 -7.92 -11.09
C SER A 412 -1.97 -8.28 -11.82
N ILE A 413 -2.02 -8.08 -13.13
CA ILE A 413 -3.22 -8.28 -13.95
C ILE A 413 -3.75 -9.71 -13.79
N THR A 414 -5.02 -9.80 -13.37
CA THR A 414 -5.67 -11.05 -12.97
C THR A 414 -6.78 -11.43 -13.94
N LEU A 415 -6.64 -12.59 -14.60
CA LEU A 415 -7.67 -13.15 -15.45
C LEU A 415 -8.73 -13.86 -14.59
N LEU A 416 -9.97 -13.35 -14.59
CA LEU A 416 -11.07 -13.87 -13.76
C LEU A 416 -12.02 -14.80 -14.52
N LYS A 417 -12.13 -14.63 -15.83
CA LYS A 417 -12.99 -15.46 -16.69
C LYS A 417 -12.41 -15.50 -18.12
N ASN A 418 -12.50 -16.65 -18.79
CA ASN A 418 -12.09 -16.81 -20.19
C ASN A 418 -12.81 -17.99 -20.84
N GLU A 419 -14.06 -17.79 -21.23
CA GLU A 419 -14.88 -18.82 -21.85
C GLU A 419 -14.45 -19.06 -23.30
N ASN A 420 -14.43 -20.33 -23.70
CA ASN A 420 -14.09 -20.76 -25.07
C ASN A 420 -12.75 -20.18 -25.57
N GLU A 421 -11.81 -19.90 -24.66
CA GLU A 421 -10.49 -19.34 -24.99
C GLU A 421 -10.61 -18.07 -25.86
N VAL A 422 -11.57 -17.19 -25.52
CA VAL A 422 -11.76 -15.94 -26.27
C VAL A 422 -10.53 -15.05 -26.24
N LEU A 423 -9.73 -15.15 -25.19
CA LEU A 423 -8.37 -14.63 -25.07
C LEU A 423 -7.35 -15.76 -25.15
N PRO A 424 -6.16 -15.54 -25.74
CA PRO A 424 -5.69 -14.28 -26.32
C PRO A 424 -6.31 -13.95 -27.68
N LEU A 425 -6.30 -12.65 -28.02
CA LEU A 425 -6.79 -12.12 -29.29
C LEU A 425 -5.89 -12.53 -30.47
N LYS A 426 -6.49 -12.70 -31.64
CA LYS A 426 -5.76 -12.92 -32.90
C LYS A 426 -5.62 -11.59 -33.66
N LYS A 427 -4.45 -11.32 -34.25
CA LYS A 427 -4.19 -10.06 -34.98
C LYS A 427 -5.12 -9.82 -36.18
N SER A 428 -5.75 -10.87 -36.72
CA SER A 428 -6.71 -10.77 -37.82
C SER A 428 -8.12 -10.33 -37.38
N GLU A 429 -8.41 -10.36 -36.09
CA GLU A 429 -9.73 -10.03 -35.56
C GLU A 429 -9.96 -8.50 -35.57
N LYS A 430 -11.18 -8.09 -35.89
CA LYS A 430 -11.66 -6.73 -35.75
C LYS A 430 -12.15 -6.52 -34.32
N ILE A 431 -11.55 -5.60 -33.63
CA ILE A 431 -11.84 -5.32 -32.22
C ILE A 431 -12.53 -3.97 -32.09
N LEU A 432 -13.62 -3.95 -31.36
CA LEU A 432 -14.17 -2.70 -30.84
C LEU A 432 -13.72 -2.55 -29.40
N LEU A 433 -12.97 -1.49 -29.11
CA LEU A 433 -12.59 -1.06 -27.75
C LEU A 433 -13.55 0.07 -27.32
N VAL A 434 -14.16 -0.09 -26.17
CA VAL A 434 -15.11 0.88 -25.58
C VAL A 434 -14.64 1.30 -24.20
N GLY A 435 -14.94 2.54 -23.84
CA GLY A 435 -14.75 3.03 -22.47
C GLY A 435 -13.73 4.16 -22.37
N GLU A 436 -14.09 5.22 -21.62
CA GLU A 436 -13.16 6.31 -21.32
C GLU A 436 -11.90 5.80 -20.62
N ALA A 437 -12.05 4.84 -19.70
CA ALA A 437 -10.94 4.26 -18.96
C ALA A 437 -9.89 3.56 -19.84
N ALA A 438 -10.23 3.21 -21.09
CA ALA A 438 -9.28 2.65 -22.05
C ALA A 438 -8.26 3.68 -22.58
N ASP A 439 -8.60 4.97 -22.56
CA ASP A 439 -7.83 6.04 -23.23
C ASP A 439 -7.46 7.22 -22.33
N ASN A 440 -7.46 7.03 -21.03
CA ASN A 440 -7.06 8.07 -20.09
C ASN A 440 -6.26 7.46 -18.92
N LEU A 441 -5.03 7.92 -18.72
CA LEU A 441 -4.10 7.38 -17.69
C LEU A 441 -4.54 7.65 -16.26
N ILE A 442 -5.45 8.59 -15.99
CA ILE A 442 -5.96 8.79 -14.62
C ILE A 442 -6.63 7.52 -14.06
N PHE A 443 -7.31 6.75 -14.94
CA PHE A 443 -7.95 5.48 -14.57
C PHE A 443 -6.96 4.32 -14.40
N HIS A 444 -5.75 4.46 -14.95
CA HIS A 444 -4.67 3.48 -14.74
C HIS A 444 -3.90 3.75 -13.47
N ASN A 445 -3.74 5.01 -13.09
CA ASN A 445 -2.89 5.44 -11.99
C ASN A 445 -3.65 5.61 -10.67
N GLY A 446 -4.88 6.12 -10.71
CA GLY A 446 -5.66 6.38 -9.50
C GLY A 446 -5.19 7.59 -8.70
N ALA A 447 -5.70 7.75 -7.49
CA ALA A 447 -5.31 8.80 -6.58
C ALA A 447 -3.84 8.68 -6.12
N TRP A 448 -3.33 9.68 -5.42
CA TRP A 448 -1.91 9.80 -5.07
C TRP A 448 -0.99 9.80 -6.29
N THR A 449 -1.46 10.39 -7.40
CA THR A 449 -0.70 10.48 -8.66
C THR A 449 -0.64 11.92 -9.12
N HIS A 450 0.53 12.54 -9.08
CA HIS A 450 0.82 13.94 -9.46
C HIS A 450 0.08 15.00 -8.63
N THR A 451 -1.14 14.71 -8.21
CA THR A 451 -1.98 15.45 -7.24
C THR A 451 -2.50 14.48 -6.18
N TRP A 452 -3.15 15.00 -5.15
CA TRP A 452 -3.74 14.17 -4.11
C TRP A 452 -4.82 13.23 -4.65
N GLN A 453 -5.74 13.74 -5.50
CA GLN A 453 -6.84 12.93 -6.04
C GLN A 453 -6.52 12.23 -7.38
N GLY A 454 -5.39 12.58 -8.02
CA GLY A 454 -4.91 11.88 -9.23
C GLY A 454 -5.61 12.30 -10.53
N GLU A 455 -6.28 13.44 -10.54
CA GLU A 455 -7.11 13.92 -11.64
C GLU A 455 -6.34 14.67 -12.75
N ASP A 456 -5.06 14.97 -12.54
CA ASP A 456 -4.27 15.81 -13.45
C ASP A 456 -3.39 14.98 -14.40
N THR A 457 -3.66 15.10 -15.70
CA THR A 457 -2.90 14.43 -16.78
C THR A 457 -1.72 15.24 -17.31
N SER A 458 -1.50 16.47 -16.82
CA SER A 458 -0.48 17.38 -17.34
C SER A 458 0.95 16.87 -17.14
N PHE A 459 1.16 15.94 -16.21
CA PHE A 459 2.46 15.45 -15.78
C PHE A 459 2.71 13.96 -16.09
N ASN A 460 1.88 13.36 -16.94
CA ASN A 460 2.02 11.95 -17.31
C ASN A 460 3.47 11.61 -17.73
N THR A 461 3.96 10.48 -17.27
CA THR A 461 5.32 10.02 -17.53
C THR A 461 5.54 9.85 -19.03
N LYS A 462 6.66 10.37 -19.52
CA LYS A 462 7.03 10.24 -20.94
C LYS A 462 7.17 8.76 -21.34
N GLY A 463 6.37 8.35 -22.29
CA GLY A 463 6.33 6.98 -22.81
C GLY A 463 5.25 6.10 -22.18
N ALA A 464 4.57 6.56 -21.14
CA ALA A 464 3.35 5.91 -20.64
C ALA A 464 2.29 5.90 -21.74
N MET A 465 1.61 4.78 -21.91
CA MET A 465 0.57 4.61 -22.92
C MET A 465 -0.72 4.11 -22.30
N THR A 466 -1.82 4.69 -22.77
CA THR A 466 -3.15 4.16 -22.48
C THR A 466 -3.32 2.77 -23.12
N PHE A 467 -4.26 1.98 -22.62
CA PHE A 467 -4.56 0.68 -23.22
C PHE A 467 -4.96 0.80 -24.69
N ARG A 468 -5.77 1.82 -25.03
CA ARG A 468 -6.09 2.13 -26.44
C ARG A 468 -4.84 2.37 -27.27
N ALA A 469 -3.95 3.26 -26.84
CA ALA A 469 -2.75 3.62 -27.59
C ALA A 469 -1.82 2.41 -27.81
N SER A 470 -1.67 1.56 -26.79
CA SER A 470 -0.87 0.35 -26.89
C SER A 470 -1.52 -0.70 -27.79
N LEU A 471 -2.83 -0.95 -27.65
CA LEU A 471 -3.56 -1.91 -28.46
C LEU A 471 -3.63 -1.49 -29.93
N GLN A 472 -3.71 -0.19 -30.20
CA GLN A 472 -3.67 0.37 -31.57
C GLN A 472 -2.39 0.02 -32.32
N LYS A 473 -1.25 -0.08 -31.65
CA LYS A 473 0.02 -0.51 -32.25
C LYS A 473 -0.02 -1.97 -32.72
N GLU A 474 -0.78 -2.85 -32.04
CA GLU A 474 -0.88 -4.26 -32.38
C GLU A 474 -1.91 -4.55 -33.48
N PHE A 475 -3.04 -3.82 -33.49
CA PHE A 475 -4.19 -4.11 -34.35
C PHE A 475 -4.33 -3.14 -35.53
N GLY A 476 -3.70 -1.96 -35.47
CA GLY A 476 -3.77 -0.95 -36.56
C GLY A 476 -5.23 -0.63 -36.94
N GLN A 477 -5.57 -0.83 -38.21
CA GLN A 477 -6.94 -0.54 -38.72
C GLN A 477 -8.00 -1.56 -38.24
N ASN A 478 -7.60 -2.66 -37.64
CA ASN A 478 -8.53 -3.63 -37.05
C ASN A 478 -9.04 -3.23 -35.67
N LEU A 479 -8.55 -2.12 -35.09
CA LEU A 479 -9.06 -1.56 -33.85
C LEU A 479 -9.99 -0.38 -34.14
N MET A 480 -11.23 -0.49 -33.69
CA MET A 480 -12.19 0.61 -33.59
C MET A 480 -12.25 1.07 -32.14
N PHE A 481 -12.41 2.35 -31.89
CA PHE A 481 -12.56 2.90 -30.55
C PHE A 481 -13.76 3.84 -30.45
N GLU A 482 -14.52 3.68 -29.36
CA GLU A 482 -15.58 4.61 -28.96
C GLU A 482 -15.50 4.86 -27.46
N LYS A 483 -15.67 6.12 -27.02
CA LYS A 483 -15.67 6.45 -25.59
C LYS A 483 -16.83 5.76 -24.87
N GLY A 484 -18.03 5.83 -25.40
CA GLY A 484 -19.22 5.11 -24.95
C GLY A 484 -19.83 5.62 -23.65
N TYR A 485 -19.05 6.08 -22.73
CA TYR A 485 -19.48 6.74 -21.49
C TYR A 485 -18.45 7.80 -21.05
N ASP A 486 -18.91 8.74 -20.23
CA ASP A 486 -18.13 9.83 -19.67
C ASP A 486 -18.14 9.75 -18.14
N LEU A 487 -16.98 9.78 -17.53
CA LEU A 487 -16.76 9.85 -16.07
C LEU A 487 -16.11 11.19 -15.70
N SER A 488 -15.18 11.67 -16.51
CA SER A 488 -14.29 12.78 -16.16
C SER A 488 -14.94 14.14 -16.22
N SER A 489 -16.00 14.31 -17.01
CA SER A 489 -16.72 15.60 -17.17
C SER A 489 -18.02 15.71 -16.37
N VAL A 490 -18.44 14.63 -15.69
CA VAL A 490 -19.63 14.65 -14.83
C VAL A 490 -19.29 15.03 -13.38
N ASN A 491 -20.24 15.64 -12.69
CA ASN A 491 -20.04 16.03 -11.30
C ASN A 491 -20.32 14.85 -10.35
N GLY A 492 -19.33 14.50 -9.56
CA GLY A 492 -19.41 13.47 -8.51
C GLY A 492 -18.64 12.20 -8.85
N TRP A 493 -18.07 11.58 -7.81
CA TRP A 493 -17.20 10.41 -7.92
C TRP A 493 -17.92 9.13 -8.40
N GLU A 494 -19.23 9.05 -8.16
CA GLU A 494 -20.07 7.91 -8.52
C GLU A 494 -20.86 8.15 -9.82
N ALA A 495 -20.75 9.35 -10.40
CA ALA A 495 -21.53 9.72 -11.58
C ALA A 495 -20.88 9.25 -12.88
N CYS A 496 -21.68 8.83 -13.83
CA CYS A 496 -21.26 8.63 -15.21
C CYS A 496 -22.41 8.91 -16.17
N GLN A 497 -22.10 9.11 -17.43
CA GLN A 497 -23.08 9.41 -18.49
C GLN A 497 -22.77 8.59 -19.73
N ILE A 498 -23.78 7.95 -20.32
CA ILE A 498 -23.63 7.29 -21.63
C ILE A 498 -23.42 8.33 -22.73
N GLU A 499 -22.43 8.07 -23.60
CA GLU A 499 -22.16 8.86 -24.81
C GLU A 499 -22.23 7.99 -26.06
N ASN A 500 -22.80 8.53 -27.12
CA ASN A 500 -22.79 7.95 -28.46
C ASN A 500 -23.21 6.48 -28.55
N LYS A 501 -24.16 6.01 -27.71
CA LYS A 501 -24.60 4.60 -27.62
C LYS A 501 -24.92 4.00 -29.01
N GLU A 502 -25.62 4.73 -29.85
CA GLU A 502 -25.99 4.29 -31.22
C GLU A 502 -24.75 3.97 -32.07
N LYS A 503 -23.74 4.85 -32.02
CA LYS A 503 -22.49 4.64 -32.74
C LYS A 503 -21.69 3.47 -32.18
N VAL A 504 -21.66 3.30 -30.85
CA VAL A 504 -21.06 2.13 -30.21
C VAL A 504 -21.70 0.85 -30.72
N LEU A 505 -23.03 0.76 -30.75
CA LEU A 505 -23.75 -0.44 -31.23
C LEU A 505 -23.57 -0.65 -32.75
N GLN A 506 -23.49 0.39 -33.54
CA GLN A 506 -23.18 0.30 -34.95
C GLN A 506 -21.80 -0.30 -35.20
N ASN A 507 -20.77 0.17 -34.46
CA ASN A 507 -19.42 -0.37 -34.57
C ASN A 507 -19.32 -1.80 -33.98
N ALA A 508 -20.10 -2.12 -32.95
CA ALA A 508 -20.18 -3.46 -32.39
C ALA A 508 -20.64 -4.50 -33.42
N SER A 509 -21.58 -4.13 -34.32
CA SER A 509 -22.04 -5.02 -35.39
C SER A 509 -20.93 -5.42 -36.36
N GLN A 510 -19.90 -4.58 -36.53
CA GLN A 510 -18.77 -4.78 -37.46
C GLN A 510 -17.57 -5.48 -36.81
N ALA A 511 -17.55 -5.58 -35.47
CA ALA A 511 -16.47 -6.20 -34.71
C ALA A 511 -16.64 -7.71 -34.64
N ASP A 512 -15.51 -8.43 -34.50
CA ASP A 512 -15.50 -9.84 -34.15
C ASP A 512 -15.60 -10.03 -32.64
N LYS A 513 -14.96 -9.12 -31.87
CA LYS A 513 -14.98 -9.09 -30.39
C LYS A 513 -15.07 -7.66 -29.87
N ILE A 514 -15.66 -7.52 -28.72
CA ILE A 514 -15.83 -6.22 -28.05
C ILE A 514 -15.05 -6.26 -26.73
N ILE A 515 -14.23 -5.25 -26.50
CA ILE A 515 -13.57 -5.02 -25.21
C ILE A 515 -14.20 -3.74 -24.62
N ILE A 516 -14.68 -3.83 -23.39
CA ILE A 516 -15.12 -2.64 -22.65
C ILE A 516 -14.32 -2.49 -21.38
N CYS A 517 -13.66 -1.34 -21.25
CA CYS A 517 -12.98 -0.95 -20.03
C CYS A 517 -13.97 -0.24 -19.12
N LEU A 518 -14.14 -0.76 -17.91
CA LEU A 518 -14.97 -0.18 -16.87
C LEU A 518 -14.05 0.52 -15.86
N GLY A 519 -14.42 1.72 -15.42
CA GLY A 519 -13.59 2.53 -14.55
C GLY A 519 -14.39 3.30 -13.50
N GLU A 520 -13.68 3.88 -12.56
CA GLU A 520 -14.18 4.86 -11.60
C GLU A 520 -13.25 6.08 -11.59
N MET A 521 -13.78 7.27 -11.26
CA MET A 521 -12.93 8.44 -11.11
C MET A 521 -11.91 8.22 -9.99
N PRO A 522 -10.64 8.61 -10.19
CA PRO A 522 -9.66 8.52 -9.13
C PRO A 522 -10.08 9.35 -7.92
N ALA A 523 -10.07 8.73 -6.76
CA ALA A 523 -10.36 9.39 -5.51
C ALA A 523 -9.77 8.62 -4.33
N THR A 524 -9.39 9.34 -3.29
CA THR A 524 -8.94 8.77 -2.01
C THR A 524 -9.51 9.56 -0.84
N GLU A 525 -9.44 8.96 0.35
CA GLU A 525 -9.94 9.53 1.60
C GLU A 525 -11.41 9.96 1.51
N LYS A 526 -11.86 10.96 2.26
CA LYS A 526 -13.27 11.40 2.28
C LYS A 526 -13.87 11.74 0.91
N PRO A 527 -13.14 12.38 -0.03
CA PRO A 527 -13.67 12.56 -1.38
C PRO A 527 -14.01 11.27 -2.11
N GLY A 528 -13.33 10.16 -1.79
CA GLY A 528 -13.58 8.84 -2.38
C GLY A 528 -14.61 7.99 -1.65
N ASP A 529 -15.28 8.51 -0.60
CA ASP A 529 -16.33 7.78 0.12
C ASP A 529 -17.53 7.50 -0.78
N VAL A 530 -17.94 6.24 -0.85
CA VAL A 530 -19.09 5.78 -1.63
C VAL A 530 -20.19 5.21 -0.71
N LYS A 531 -21.40 5.11 -1.23
CA LYS A 531 -22.55 4.56 -0.49
C LYS A 531 -22.79 3.08 -0.82
N SER A 532 -22.29 2.63 -1.96
CA SER A 532 -22.53 1.31 -2.53
C SER A 532 -21.34 0.90 -3.38
N LEU A 533 -21.09 -0.40 -3.48
CA LEU A 533 -20.11 -0.98 -4.40
C LEU A 533 -20.69 -1.22 -5.80
N ASN A 534 -21.97 -0.94 -6.03
CA ASN A 534 -22.52 -1.12 -7.37
C ASN A 534 -21.79 -0.24 -8.38
N LEU A 535 -21.45 -0.84 -9.50
CA LEU A 535 -20.97 -0.09 -10.66
C LEU A 535 -22.05 0.88 -11.14
N CYS A 536 -21.66 2.03 -11.65
CA CYS A 536 -22.61 3.02 -12.15
C CYS A 536 -23.57 2.38 -13.17
N GLU A 537 -24.84 2.75 -13.11
CA GLU A 537 -25.92 2.10 -13.90
C GLU A 537 -25.68 2.22 -15.40
N GLU A 538 -25.16 3.35 -15.86
CA GLU A 538 -24.90 3.63 -17.25
C GLU A 538 -23.81 2.74 -17.86
N GLN A 539 -22.75 2.44 -17.08
CA GLN A 539 -21.75 1.46 -17.52
C GLN A 539 -22.37 0.06 -17.61
N GLN A 540 -23.20 -0.33 -16.64
CA GLN A 540 -23.89 -1.62 -16.68
C GLN A 540 -24.89 -1.70 -17.84
N GLU A 541 -25.65 -0.63 -18.11
CA GLU A 541 -26.57 -0.55 -19.24
C GLU A 541 -25.83 -0.72 -20.58
N LEU A 542 -24.71 -0.03 -20.74
CA LEU A 542 -23.91 -0.14 -21.97
C LEU A 542 -23.35 -1.56 -22.16
N VAL A 543 -22.86 -2.20 -21.10
CA VAL A 543 -22.40 -3.59 -21.18
C VAL A 543 -23.53 -4.52 -21.59
N LYS A 544 -24.72 -4.41 -20.97
CA LYS A 544 -25.90 -5.22 -21.30
C LYS A 544 -26.29 -5.03 -22.78
N ALA A 545 -26.31 -3.79 -23.27
CA ALA A 545 -26.59 -3.50 -24.68
C ALA A 545 -25.56 -4.13 -25.65
N LEU A 546 -24.28 -4.11 -25.28
CA LEU A 546 -23.22 -4.79 -26.04
C LEU A 546 -23.37 -6.33 -26.03
N GLN A 547 -23.75 -6.90 -24.91
CA GLN A 547 -24.01 -8.36 -24.77
C GLN A 547 -25.21 -8.81 -25.63
N GLU A 548 -26.21 -7.95 -25.83
CA GLU A 548 -27.37 -8.22 -26.69
C GLU A 548 -27.00 -8.29 -28.19
N THR A 549 -25.84 -7.78 -28.59
CA THR A 549 -25.33 -7.90 -30.00
C THR A 549 -24.95 -9.33 -30.36
N GLY A 550 -24.84 -10.23 -29.38
CA GLY A 550 -24.40 -11.62 -29.57
C GLY A 550 -22.90 -11.77 -29.86
N LYS A 551 -22.12 -10.68 -29.83
CA LYS A 551 -20.66 -10.73 -29.96
C LYS A 551 -20.01 -11.06 -28.63
N PRO A 552 -18.84 -11.73 -28.61
CA PRO A 552 -18.09 -11.93 -27.38
C PRO A 552 -17.70 -10.59 -26.74
N VAL A 553 -18.15 -10.34 -25.52
CA VAL A 553 -17.82 -9.13 -24.73
C VAL A 553 -16.79 -9.49 -23.67
N ILE A 554 -15.71 -8.70 -23.62
CA ILE A 554 -14.59 -8.85 -22.70
C ILE A 554 -14.59 -7.62 -21.79
N LEU A 555 -14.66 -7.83 -20.47
CA LEU A 555 -14.60 -6.75 -19.50
C LEU A 555 -13.16 -6.55 -19.02
N VAL A 556 -12.72 -5.29 -18.94
CA VAL A 556 -11.49 -4.87 -18.27
C VAL A 556 -11.88 -3.98 -17.10
N LEU A 557 -11.55 -4.40 -15.88
CA LEU A 557 -11.89 -3.70 -14.65
C LEU A 557 -10.71 -2.83 -14.21
N LEU A 558 -10.88 -1.53 -14.26
CA LEU A 558 -9.90 -0.50 -13.85
C LEU A 558 -10.45 0.22 -12.62
N PHE A 559 -10.41 -0.47 -11.48
CA PHE A 559 -11.02 -0.03 -10.22
C PHE A 559 -10.04 -0.08 -9.06
N GLY A 560 -10.13 0.91 -8.18
CA GLY A 560 -9.48 0.90 -6.87
C GLY A 560 -10.25 0.12 -5.82
N LYS A 561 -11.59 -0.02 -6.01
CA LYS A 561 -12.52 -0.78 -5.15
C LYS A 561 -13.16 -1.93 -5.94
N PRO A 562 -13.51 -3.06 -5.33
CA PRO A 562 -14.13 -4.19 -6.02
C PRO A 562 -15.63 -3.92 -6.29
N HIS A 563 -15.94 -3.22 -7.38
CA HIS A 563 -17.31 -2.96 -7.79
C HIS A 563 -18.07 -4.22 -8.17
N ILE A 564 -19.35 -4.29 -7.78
CA ILE A 564 -20.22 -5.43 -8.05
C ILE A 564 -20.61 -5.48 -9.52
N ILE A 565 -20.34 -6.60 -10.15
CA ILE A 565 -20.57 -6.84 -11.59
C ILE A 565 -21.43 -8.10 -11.86
N ARG A 566 -22.08 -8.65 -10.84
CA ARG A 566 -22.83 -9.91 -10.94
C ARG A 566 -23.89 -9.94 -12.05
N GLU A 567 -24.47 -8.78 -12.40
CA GLU A 567 -25.50 -8.70 -13.44
C GLU A 567 -24.93 -8.77 -14.86
N ILE A 568 -23.67 -8.39 -15.03
CA ILE A 568 -22.99 -8.33 -16.33
C ILE A 568 -21.97 -9.45 -16.53
N GLU A 569 -21.53 -10.08 -15.43
CA GLU A 569 -20.55 -11.19 -15.47
C GLU A 569 -21.04 -12.41 -16.24
N PRO A 570 -22.28 -12.93 -16.07
CA PRO A 570 -22.70 -14.21 -16.66
C PRO A 570 -22.63 -14.24 -18.18
N LYS A 571 -22.91 -13.13 -18.85
CA LYS A 571 -22.90 -13.02 -20.33
C LYS A 571 -21.58 -12.47 -20.88
N SER A 572 -20.59 -12.21 -20.05
CA SER A 572 -19.26 -11.78 -20.48
C SER A 572 -18.39 -12.96 -20.85
N ALA A 573 -17.74 -12.91 -22.00
CA ALA A 573 -16.91 -14.00 -22.52
C ALA A 573 -15.55 -14.10 -21.80
N ALA A 574 -14.98 -12.96 -21.39
CA ALA A 574 -13.81 -12.91 -20.53
C ALA A 574 -13.86 -11.70 -19.60
N ILE A 575 -13.15 -11.79 -18.47
CA ILE A 575 -13.04 -10.71 -17.48
C ILE A 575 -11.61 -10.65 -16.99
N ILE A 576 -11.03 -9.46 -17.07
CA ILE A 576 -9.70 -9.14 -16.55
C ILE A 576 -9.84 -8.05 -15.48
N ASN A 577 -9.29 -8.31 -14.30
CA ASN A 577 -9.11 -7.29 -13.28
C ASN A 577 -7.70 -6.70 -13.40
N ALA A 578 -7.62 -5.44 -13.79
CA ALA A 578 -6.38 -4.71 -13.94
C ALA A 578 -6.04 -3.88 -12.70
N TYR A 579 -6.99 -3.72 -11.77
CA TYR A 579 -6.85 -2.83 -10.62
C TYR A 579 -6.53 -1.40 -11.08
N LEU A 580 -5.47 -0.81 -10.55
CA LEU A 580 -4.87 0.45 -10.99
C LEU A 580 -3.41 0.15 -11.36
N PRO A 581 -3.14 -0.19 -12.65
CA PRO A 581 -1.90 -0.86 -13.06
C PRO A 581 -0.70 0.09 -13.26
N GLY A 582 -0.86 1.40 -13.02
CA GLY A 582 0.20 2.38 -13.16
C GLY A 582 0.48 2.79 -14.62
N ASP A 583 1.54 3.57 -14.82
CA ASP A 583 1.92 4.17 -16.10
C ASP A 583 2.09 3.18 -17.26
N PHE A 584 2.52 1.95 -16.95
CA PHE A 584 2.81 0.91 -17.94
C PHE A 584 1.72 -0.15 -18.02
N GLY A 585 0.57 0.11 -17.39
CA GLY A 585 -0.60 -0.77 -17.39
C GLY A 585 -1.20 -0.99 -18.77
N GLY A 586 -1.20 0.02 -19.64
CA GLY A 586 -1.70 -0.11 -21.01
C GLY A 586 -0.88 -1.09 -21.87
N ASP A 587 0.45 -1.05 -21.73
CA ASP A 587 1.35 -1.99 -22.38
C ASP A 587 1.21 -3.40 -21.80
N ALA A 588 1.13 -3.50 -20.48
CA ALA A 588 0.96 -4.78 -19.80
C ALA A 588 -0.35 -5.49 -20.20
N LEU A 589 -1.47 -4.76 -20.21
CA LEU A 589 -2.75 -5.24 -20.70
C LEU A 589 -2.63 -5.74 -22.14
N THR A 590 -2.05 -4.94 -23.03
CA THR A 590 -1.89 -5.29 -24.43
C THR A 590 -1.10 -6.60 -24.60
N GLU A 591 0.02 -6.76 -23.89
CA GLU A 591 0.84 -7.98 -23.98
C GLU A 591 0.10 -9.23 -23.50
N ILE A 592 -0.74 -9.10 -22.48
CA ILE A 592 -1.62 -10.18 -22.01
C ILE A 592 -2.69 -10.47 -23.07
N PHE A 593 -3.38 -9.42 -23.57
CA PHE A 593 -4.47 -9.59 -24.54
C PHE A 593 -4.03 -10.26 -25.83
N VAL A 594 -2.81 -10.01 -26.32
CA VAL A 594 -2.27 -10.68 -27.51
C VAL A 594 -1.49 -11.97 -27.22
N GLY A 595 -1.44 -12.39 -25.95
CA GLY A 595 -0.82 -13.65 -25.52
C GLY A 595 0.70 -13.68 -25.56
N LYS A 596 1.36 -12.50 -25.59
CA LYS A 596 2.83 -12.39 -25.41
C LYS A 596 3.24 -12.77 -24.00
N VAL A 597 2.41 -12.41 -23.01
CA VAL A 597 2.60 -12.76 -21.61
C VAL A 597 1.37 -13.52 -21.12
N ASN A 598 1.60 -14.56 -20.32
CA ASN A 598 0.56 -15.35 -19.69
C ASN A 598 0.16 -14.67 -18.36
N PRO A 599 -1.14 -14.35 -18.13
CA PRO A 599 -1.57 -13.73 -16.88
C PRO A 599 -1.24 -14.62 -15.67
N SER A 600 -0.81 -14.02 -14.59
CA SER A 600 -0.40 -14.75 -13.38
C SER A 600 -0.81 -14.05 -12.06
N GLY A 601 -1.54 -12.95 -12.13
CA GLY A 601 -2.12 -12.29 -10.98
C GLY A 601 -3.13 -13.17 -10.27
N LYS A 602 -3.22 -13.06 -8.94
CA LYS A 602 -4.24 -13.70 -8.10
C LYS A 602 -4.89 -12.65 -7.21
N LEU A 603 -6.20 -12.73 -7.01
CA LEU A 603 -6.94 -11.80 -6.17
C LEU A 603 -6.35 -11.74 -4.74
N PRO A 604 -5.95 -10.56 -4.25
CA PRO A 604 -5.48 -10.39 -2.89
C PRO A 604 -6.62 -10.15 -1.89
N TYR A 605 -7.86 -10.28 -2.34
CA TYR A 605 -9.09 -10.14 -1.55
C TYR A 605 -10.19 -11.03 -2.11
N THR A 606 -11.19 -11.30 -1.29
CA THR A 606 -12.45 -11.94 -1.70
C THR A 606 -13.27 -10.92 -2.47
N PHE A 607 -13.57 -11.19 -3.74
CA PHE A 607 -14.32 -10.27 -4.60
C PHE A 607 -15.82 -10.34 -4.27
N PRO A 608 -16.47 -9.25 -3.80
CA PRO A 608 -17.86 -9.29 -3.36
C PRO A 608 -18.82 -9.51 -4.53
N LYS A 609 -19.88 -10.27 -4.28
CA LYS A 609 -20.95 -10.52 -5.23
C LYS A 609 -22.20 -9.68 -4.95
N TYR A 610 -22.39 -9.26 -3.72
CA TYR A 610 -23.57 -8.54 -3.27
C TYR A 610 -23.17 -7.30 -2.47
N ASP A 611 -23.90 -6.22 -2.66
CA ASP A 611 -23.74 -5.02 -1.86
C ASP A 611 -24.25 -5.26 -0.43
N GLY A 612 -23.52 -4.75 0.56
CA GLY A 612 -23.86 -4.91 1.97
C GLY A 612 -23.52 -6.27 2.59
N VAL A 613 -22.93 -7.20 1.81
CA VAL A 613 -22.41 -8.48 2.32
C VAL A 613 -20.89 -8.42 2.34
N ILE A 614 -20.30 -8.70 3.50
CA ILE A 614 -18.84 -8.75 3.69
C ILE A 614 -18.47 -10.21 3.95
N GLU A 615 -17.75 -10.80 3.01
CA GLU A 615 -17.29 -12.18 3.05
C GLU A 615 -15.76 -12.19 2.95
N TYR A 616 -15.13 -13.06 3.74
CA TYR A 616 -13.69 -13.28 3.71
C TYR A 616 -13.38 -14.75 3.43
N TYR A 617 -12.20 -15.04 2.94
CA TYR A 617 -11.77 -16.42 2.67
C TYR A 617 -11.58 -17.24 3.97
N ASP A 618 -11.28 -16.57 5.09
CA ASP A 618 -11.03 -17.14 6.42
C ASP A 618 -12.29 -17.13 7.33
N TYR A 619 -13.48 -17.19 6.72
CA TYR A 619 -14.75 -17.25 7.43
C TYR A 619 -14.81 -18.43 8.41
N VAL A 620 -15.68 -18.36 9.40
CA VAL A 620 -15.93 -19.46 10.33
C VAL A 620 -17.05 -20.38 9.80
N ASN A 621 -17.00 -21.66 10.17
CA ASN A 621 -17.94 -22.66 9.63
C ASN A 621 -19.42 -22.32 9.88
N SER A 622 -19.77 -21.60 10.94
CA SER A 622 -21.13 -21.16 11.22
C SER A 622 -21.69 -20.15 10.23
N GLU A 623 -20.83 -19.47 9.47
CA GLU A 623 -21.25 -18.55 8.39
C GLU A 623 -21.64 -19.29 7.11
N SER A 624 -21.18 -20.52 6.92
CA SER A 624 -21.39 -21.30 5.69
C SER A 624 -22.13 -22.62 5.91
N LYS A 625 -21.95 -23.25 7.07
CA LYS A 625 -22.51 -24.57 7.38
C LYS A 625 -23.55 -24.43 8.48
N THR A 626 -24.80 -24.14 8.13
CA THR A 626 -25.89 -24.20 9.06
C THR A 626 -26.65 -25.51 8.94
N ASN A 627 -27.49 -25.85 9.93
CA ASN A 627 -28.33 -27.05 9.92
C ASN A 627 -29.17 -27.13 8.65
N LYS A 628 -29.49 -28.33 8.23
CA LYS A 628 -30.11 -28.82 6.99
C LYS A 628 -31.21 -27.98 6.31
N LEU A 629 -31.74 -26.92 6.92
CA LEU A 629 -32.94 -26.25 6.44
C LEU A 629 -32.70 -25.03 5.56
N ASP A 630 -31.62 -24.23 5.71
CA ASP A 630 -31.48 -22.96 4.98
C ASP A 630 -30.03 -22.46 4.73
N ALA A 631 -29.04 -23.34 4.78
CA ALA A 631 -27.65 -22.89 4.59
C ALA A 631 -27.42 -22.42 3.17
N LYS A 632 -27.34 -21.12 3.00
CA LYS A 632 -26.70 -20.55 1.81
C LYS A 632 -25.18 -20.51 2.07
N PRO A 633 -24.38 -21.19 1.26
CA PRO A 633 -22.93 -21.12 1.41
C PRO A 633 -22.45 -19.68 1.18
N ILE A 634 -21.27 -19.36 1.70
CA ILE A 634 -20.49 -18.19 1.28
C ILE A 634 -20.31 -18.29 -0.23
N ASP A 635 -20.73 -17.25 -0.95
CA ASP A 635 -20.82 -17.23 -2.41
C ASP A 635 -20.29 -15.89 -2.96
N PRO A 636 -18.97 -15.61 -2.82
CA PRO A 636 -18.37 -14.42 -3.43
C PRO A 636 -18.37 -14.51 -4.95
N GLN A 637 -18.19 -13.40 -5.63
CA GLN A 637 -18.01 -13.41 -7.08
C GLN A 637 -16.77 -14.23 -7.47
N TRP A 638 -15.66 -14.03 -6.77
CA TRP A 638 -14.45 -14.86 -6.83
C TRP A 638 -13.77 -14.89 -5.47
N PRO A 639 -13.23 -16.03 -5.05
CA PRO A 639 -12.56 -16.15 -3.76
C PRO A 639 -11.17 -15.51 -3.78
N PHE A 640 -10.67 -15.16 -2.60
CA PHE A 640 -9.27 -14.80 -2.36
C PHE A 640 -8.32 -15.85 -2.96
N GLY A 641 -7.23 -15.39 -3.57
CA GLY A 641 -6.23 -16.23 -4.23
C GLY A 641 -6.65 -16.74 -5.60
N PHE A 642 -7.85 -16.40 -6.10
CA PHE A 642 -8.31 -16.82 -7.42
C PHE A 642 -7.63 -16.01 -8.54
N GLY A 643 -7.37 -16.67 -9.65
CA GLY A 643 -6.88 -16.10 -10.90
C GLY A 643 -6.57 -17.21 -11.89
N MET A 644 -6.97 -17.04 -13.15
CA MET A 644 -6.77 -17.98 -14.25
C MET A 644 -5.46 -17.71 -15.00
N SER A 645 -5.08 -18.65 -15.84
CA SER A 645 -3.90 -18.57 -16.71
C SER A 645 -4.28 -19.09 -18.10
N TYR A 646 -3.49 -18.73 -19.12
CA TYR A 646 -3.58 -19.35 -20.47
C TYR A 646 -2.95 -20.74 -20.53
N THR A 647 -2.46 -21.26 -19.42
CA THR A 647 -1.99 -22.62 -19.24
C THR A 647 -2.68 -23.25 -18.05
N SER A 648 -2.49 -24.53 -17.82
CA SER A 648 -3.08 -25.26 -16.69
C SER A 648 -1.99 -25.88 -15.83
N TYR A 649 -2.29 -26.00 -14.54
CA TYR A 649 -1.38 -26.61 -13.57
C TYR A 649 -2.07 -27.77 -12.87
N SER A 650 -1.30 -28.82 -12.59
CA SER A 650 -1.74 -29.92 -11.74
C SER A 650 -0.93 -29.99 -10.48
N TYR A 651 -1.62 -30.27 -9.39
CA TYR A 651 -1.04 -30.47 -8.05
C TYR A 651 -1.13 -31.95 -7.71
N SER A 652 -0.05 -32.53 -7.22
CA SER A 652 -0.01 -33.94 -6.89
C SER A 652 1.01 -34.26 -5.79
N ASN A 653 0.88 -35.45 -5.19
CA ASN A 653 1.80 -35.95 -4.19
C ASN A 653 1.95 -35.06 -2.95
N LEU A 654 0.85 -34.40 -2.53
CA LEU A 654 0.86 -33.69 -1.25
C LEU A 654 1.14 -34.69 -0.12
N LYS A 655 2.22 -34.47 0.62
CA LYS A 655 2.67 -35.30 1.72
C LYS A 655 3.08 -34.44 2.89
N ILE A 656 2.92 -35.01 4.08
CA ILE A 656 3.40 -34.42 5.32
C ILE A 656 4.25 -35.46 6.08
N GLU A 657 5.41 -35.07 6.53
CA GLU A 657 6.37 -35.89 7.28
C GLU A 657 6.58 -35.24 8.65
N ASN A 658 6.43 -36.00 9.71
CA ASN A 658 6.74 -35.51 11.06
C ASN A 658 8.26 -35.56 11.29
N LEU A 659 8.85 -34.39 11.55
CA LEU A 659 10.29 -34.23 11.81
C LEU A 659 10.63 -34.30 13.30
N GLY A 660 9.63 -34.44 14.18
CA GLY A 660 9.80 -34.32 15.64
C GLY A 660 9.91 -32.86 16.09
N ALA A 661 9.96 -32.62 17.40
CA ALA A 661 10.06 -31.30 18.02
C ALA A 661 9.02 -30.29 17.46
N GLU A 662 7.77 -30.73 17.33
CA GLU A 662 6.63 -29.92 16.84
C GLU A 662 6.82 -29.35 15.42
N LYS A 663 7.57 -30.06 14.56
CA LYS A 663 7.84 -29.66 13.18
C LYS A 663 7.38 -30.71 12.19
N PHE A 664 6.85 -30.23 11.09
CA PHE A 664 6.45 -31.07 9.96
C PHE A 664 7.04 -30.51 8.67
N LYS A 665 7.31 -31.40 7.73
CA LYS A 665 7.72 -31.07 6.37
C LYS A 665 6.60 -31.46 5.41
N ALA A 666 5.94 -30.44 4.88
CA ALA A 666 4.99 -30.60 3.80
C ALA A 666 5.71 -30.57 2.45
N SER A 667 5.27 -31.35 1.48
CA SER A 667 5.78 -31.28 0.11
C SER A 667 4.67 -31.56 -0.91
N ILE A 668 4.74 -30.91 -2.07
CA ILE A 668 3.82 -31.08 -3.20
C ILE A 668 4.58 -30.96 -4.52
N ASP A 669 4.13 -31.67 -5.53
CA ASP A 669 4.62 -31.54 -6.90
C ASP A 669 3.62 -30.70 -7.70
N VAL A 670 4.10 -29.62 -8.33
CA VAL A 670 3.31 -28.74 -9.21
C VAL A 670 3.85 -28.85 -10.62
N LYS A 671 2.97 -29.15 -11.59
CA LYS A 671 3.33 -29.34 -12.99
C LYS A 671 2.50 -28.40 -13.88
N ASN A 672 3.15 -27.78 -14.84
CA ASN A 672 2.48 -27.10 -15.94
C ASN A 672 2.03 -28.16 -16.95
N THR A 673 0.72 -28.36 -17.07
CA THR A 673 0.11 -29.36 -17.95
C THR A 673 -0.40 -28.76 -19.27
N GLY A 674 -0.37 -27.45 -19.41
CA GLY A 674 -0.84 -26.78 -20.61
C GLY A 674 0.29 -26.43 -21.60
N PRO A 675 -0.04 -25.73 -22.69
CA PRO A 675 0.87 -25.52 -23.82
C PRO A 675 1.77 -24.26 -23.67
N LYS A 676 1.58 -23.42 -22.67
CA LYS A 676 2.33 -22.17 -22.53
C LYS A 676 3.14 -22.14 -21.24
N ALA A 677 4.30 -21.50 -21.29
CA ALA A 677 5.02 -21.15 -20.07
C ALA A 677 4.18 -20.21 -19.20
N GLY A 678 4.28 -20.33 -17.89
CA GLY A 678 3.50 -19.50 -16.99
C GLY A 678 4.05 -19.45 -15.58
N LYS A 679 3.53 -18.50 -14.79
CA LYS A 679 3.82 -18.38 -13.38
C LYS A 679 2.58 -18.79 -12.58
N GLU A 680 2.79 -19.59 -11.53
CA GLU A 680 1.73 -20.03 -10.62
C GLU A 680 2.04 -19.61 -9.20
N VAL A 681 1.02 -19.20 -8.46
CA VAL A 681 1.11 -18.91 -7.03
C VAL A 681 0.62 -20.12 -6.25
N VAL A 682 1.56 -20.83 -5.65
CA VAL A 682 1.26 -21.99 -4.83
C VAL A 682 0.97 -21.54 -3.41
N GLN A 683 -0.27 -21.74 -2.98
CA GLN A 683 -0.82 -21.24 -1.73
C GLN A 683 -1.04 -22.41 -0.76
N TRP A 684 -0.52 -22.28 0.46
CA TRP A 684 -0.61 -23.30 1.49
C TRP A 684 -1.52 -22.84 2.61
N TYR A 685 -2.62 -23.55 2.81
CA TYR A 685 -3.62 -23.24 3.84
C TYR A 685 -3.64 -24.32 4.90
N ILE A 686 -3.82 -23.91 6.16
CA ILE A 686 -4.05 -24.83 7.28
C ILE A 686 -5.44 -24.55 7.86
N THR A 687 -6.18 -25.64 8.09
CA THR A 687 -7.43 -25.67 8.86
C THR A 687 -7.11 -26.32 10.21
N ASP A 688 -7.49 -25.66 11.30
CA ASP A 688 -7.57 -26.25 12.61
C ASP A 688 -8.95 -26.92 12.75
N GLU A 689 -8.99 -28.22 12.98
CA GLU A 689 -10.26 -28.96 12.98
C GLU A 689 -11.10 -28.68 14.23
N TYR A 690 -10.44 -28.46 15.38
CA TYR A 690 -11.05 -28.19 16.67
C TYR A 690 -10.16 -27.31 17.52
N ALA A 691 -10.62 -26.15 17.91
CA ALA A 691 -9.90 -25.20 18.76
C ALA A 691 -10.76 -24.75 19.93
N SER A 692 -10.15 -24.17 20.98
CA SER A 692 -10.85 -23.57 22.12
C SER A 692 -11.66 -22.31 21.77
N ILE A 693 -11.51 -21.81 20.55
CA ILE A 693 -12.37 -20.78 19.92
C ILE A 693 -12.91 -21.34 18.62
N THR A 694 -13.94 -20.68 18.02
CA THR A 694 -14.42 -21.07 16.69
C THR A 694 -13.30 -20.88 15.65
N PRO A 695 -12.78 -21.97 15.05
CA PRO A 695 -11.67 -21.85 14.10
C PRO A 695 -12.15 -21.30 12.75
N ALA A 696 -11.25 -20.60 12.05
CA ALA A 696 -11.45 -20.22 10.66
C ALA A 696 -11.50 -21.46 9.75
N ASN A 697 -12.29 -21.39 8.67
CA ASN A 697 -12.36 -22.44 7.65
C ASN A 697 -10.97 -22.84 7.12
N LYS A 698 -10.10 -21.86 6.90
CA LYS A 698 -8.70 -22.05 6.55
C LYS A 698 -7.95 -20.75 6.78
N LYS A 699 -6.63 -20.83 7.01
CA LYS A 699 -5.74 -19.66 7.08
C LYS A 699 -4.55 -19.87 6.14
N LEU A 700 -4.19 -18.85 5.37
CA LEU A 700 -2.97 -18.85 4.57
C LEU A 700 -1.76 -18.90 5.52
N ARG A 701 -0.83 -19.83 5.28
CA ARG A 701 0.36 -20.00 6.12
C ARG A 701 1.67 -19.90 5.35
N HIS A 702 1.61 -20.08 4.03
CA HIS A 702 2.74 -19.88 3.16
C HIS A 702 2.27 -19.71 1.72
N PHE A 703 3.06 -19.03 0.91
CA PHE A 703 2.89 -18.98 -0.53
C PHE A 703 4.23 -18.86 -1.26
N GLU A 704 4.30 -19.34 -2.49
CA GLU A 704 5.46 -19.20 -3.35
C GLU A 704 4.99 -19.01 -4.80
N LYS A 705 5.50 -17.98 -5.49
CA LYS A 705 5.27 -17.81 -6.94
C LYS A 705 6.39 -18.49 -7.72
N ILE A 706 6.01 -19.40 -8.60
CA ILE A 706 6.96 -20.22 -9.39
C ILE A 706 6.73 -20.06 -10.88
N SER A 707 7.81 -20.18 -11.68
CA SER A 707 7.74 -20.22 -13.14
C SER A 707 7.91 -21.64 -13.62
N LEU A 708 7.08 -22.08 -14.57
CA LEU A 708 7.11 -23.43 -15.14
C LEU A 708 6.94 -23.39 -16.65
N GLU A 709 7.86 -24.02 -17.36
CA GLU A 709 7.74 -24.30 -18.79
C GLU A 709 6.67 -25.37 -19.06
N PRO A 710 6.13 -25.48 -20.29
CA PRO A 710 5.21 -26.57 -20.65
C PRO A 710 5.79 -27.97 -20.31
N GLY A 711 5.02 -28.74 -19.55
CA GLY A 711 5.43 -30.07 -19.10
C GLY A 711 6.39 -30.10 -17.91
N GLN A 712 6.94 -28.96 -17.49
CA GLN A 712 7.86 -28.87 -16.35
C GLN A 712 7.13 -29.09 -15.03
N SER A 713 7.79 -29.80 -14.12
CA SER A 713 7.35 -29.99 -12.72
C SER A 713 8.36 -29.43 -11.76
N LYS A 714 7.87 -28.87 -10.65
CA LYS A 714 8.68 -28.43 -9.50
C LYS A 714 8.12 -29.02 -8.22
N LYS A 715 9.00 -29.60 -7.41
CA LYS A 715 8.66 -30.01 -6.04
C LYS A 715 8.86 -28.84 -5.10
N LEU A 716 7.82 -28.50 -4.34
CA LEU A 716 7.85 -27.46 -3.33
C LEU A 716 7.82 -28.06 -1.92
N VAL A 717 8.42 -27.36 -0.98
CA VAL A 717 8.50 -27.79 0.40
C VAL A 717 8.15 -26.62 1.32
N PHE A 718 7.24 -26.87 2.26
CA PHE A 718 6.90 -25.95 3.33
C PHE A 718 7.19 -26.63 4.68
N THR A 719 7.96 -25.97 5.53
CA THR A 719 8.22 -26.46 6.90
C THR A 719 7.22 -25.79 7.82
N ILE A 720 6.34 -26.58 8.42
CA ILE A 720 5.32 -26.15 9.38
C ILE A 720 5.92 -26.29 10.78
N ASP A 721 5.83 -25.28 11.60
CA ASP A 721 6.15 -25.32 13.02
C ASP A 721 4.97 -24.87 13.89
N SER A 722 5.13 -24.87 15.21
CA SER A 722 4.06 -24.48 16.14
C SER A 722 3.56 -23.04 15.92
N LYS A 723 4.38 -22.14 15.34
CA LYS A 723 3.97 -20.77 15.03
C LYS A 723 2.94 -20.71 13.89
N ASP A 724 3.06 -21.62 12.91
CA ASP A 724 2.11 -21.70 11.79
C ASP A 724 0.72 -22.21 12.24
N LEU A 725 0.65 -22.81 13.43
CA LEU A 725 -0.59 -23.33 14.01
C LEU A 725 -1.20 -22.38 15.05
N GLN A 726 -0.53 -21.26 15.35
CA GLN A 726 -1.01 -20.33 16.35
C GLN A 726 -2.27 -19.59 15.92
N PHE A 727 -3.08 -19.29 16.94
CA PHE A 727 -4.21 -18.38 16.89
C PHE A 727 -4.28 -17.55 18.19
N VAL A 728 -5.07 -16.50 18.21
CA VAL A 728 -5.28 -15.70 19.42
C VAL A 728 -6.52 -16.24 20.17
N ASN A 729 -6.32 -16.66 21.42
CA ASN A 729 -7.35 -17.26 22.26
C ASN A 729 -8.34 -16.22 22.86
N SER A 730 -9.27 -16.67 23.69
CA SER A 730 -10.24 -15.80 24.36
C SER A 730 -9.64 -14.84 25.40
N THR A 731 -8.40 -15.04 25.83
CA THR A 731 -7.64 -14.14 26.71
C THR A 731 -6.68 -13.22 25.96
N ASN A 732 -6.80 -13.14 24.62
CA ASN A 732 -5.98 -12.32 23.71
C ASN A 732 -4.49 -12.71 23.68
N GLU A 733 -4.18 -13.99 23.86
CA GLU A 733 -2.85 -14.53 23.82
C GLU A 733 -2.63 -15.41 22.60
N TRP A 734 -1.48 -15.31 21.97
CA TRP A 734 -1.04 -16.24 20.92
C TRP A 734 -0.71 -17.58 21.52
N ILE A 735 -1.49 -18.59 21.16
CA ILE A 735 -1.30 -19.99 21.57
C ILE A 735 -1.41 -20.91 20.36
N TYR A 736 -0.88 -22.12 20.47
CA TYR A 736 -1.29 -23.27 19.66
C TYR A 736 -1.84 -24.37 20.58
N GLU A 737 -2.70 -25.20 20.03
CA GLU A 737 -3.28 -26.33 20.75
C GLU A 737 -2.90 -27.64 20.06
N GLN A 738 -2.74 -28.69 20.83
CA GLN A 738 -2.56 -30.03 20.30
C GLN A 738 -3.87 -30.50 19.66
N GLY A 739 -3.78 -31.22 18.55
CA GLY A 739 -5.00 -31.66 17.86
C GLY A 739 -4.76 -31.99 16.39
N ALA A 740 -5.90 -32.18 15.71
CA ALA A 740 -5.95 -32.51 14.30
C ALA A 740 -5.99 -31.25 13.44
N PHE A 741 -5.18 -31.23 12.39
CA PHE A 741 -5.08 -30.17 11.41
C PHE A 741 -5.20 -30.73 9.99
N THR A 742 -5.69 -29.91 9.07
CA THR A 742 -5.71 -30.25 7.64
C THR A 742 -4.93 -29.21 6.85
N LEU A 743 -3.88 -29.69 6.16
CA LEU A 743 -3.11 -28.90 5.21
C LEU A 743 -3.78 -29.00 3.82
N LYS A 744 -3.96 -27.86 3.15
CA LYS A 744 -4.52 -27.75 1.80
C LYS A 744 -3.56 -27.00 0.88
N CYS A 745 -3.36 -27.52 -0.33
CA CYS A 745 -2.55 -26.87 -1.36
C CYS A 745 -3.08 -27.25 -2.75
N GLY A 746 -3.51 -26.24 -3.53
CA GLY A 746 -4.28 -26.48 -4.76
C GLY A 746 -5.57 -27.25 -4.46
N ASP A 747 -5.81 -28.36 -5.19
CA ASP A 747 -6.94 -29.28 -5.01
C ASP A 747 -6.62 -30.43 -4.03
N GLN A 748 -5.42 -30.45 -3.46
CA GLN A 748 -4.95 -31.52 -2.58
C GLN A 748 -5.14 -31.16 -1.10
N SER A 749 -5.42 -32.18 -0.27
CA SER A 749 -5.46 -32.03 1.19
C SER A 749 -4.86 -33.23 1.91
N VAL A 750 -4.27 -33.02 3.06
CA VAL A 750 -3.74 -34.07 3.95
C VAL A 750 -3.90 -33.66 5.41
N SER A 751 -4.39 -34.57 6.23
CA SER A 751 -4.52 -34.34 7.68
C SER A 751 -3.25 -34.73 8.41
N PHE A 752 -2.98 -34.05 9.52
CA PHE A 752 -1.87 -34.35 10.42
C PHE A 752 -2.27 -34.01 11.87
N GLU A 753 -1.51 -34.51 12.82
CA GLU A 753 -1.77 -34.33 14.24
C GLU A 753 -0.57 -33.75 14.95
N MET A 754 -0.77 -32.62 15.63
CA MET A 754 0.18 -32.00 16.55
C MET A 754 -0.03 -32.63 17.94
N LYS A 755 0.97 -33.32 18.47
CA LYS A 755 0.92 -34.02 19.75
C LYS A 755 1.63 -33.23 20.83
#